data_2451dbcfd9394caa01b3bc619d03e988
#
_entry.id   2451dbcfd9394caa01b3bc619d03e988
#
_cell.length_a   1.000
_cell.length_b   1.000
_cell.length_c   1.000
_cell.angle_alpha   90.00
_cell.angle_beta   90.00
_cell.angle_gamma   90.00
#
_symmetry.space_group_name_H-M   'P 1'
#
loop_
_entity.id
_entity.type
_entity.pdbx_description
1 polymer ?
#
loop_
_entity_poly.entity_id
_entity_poly.type
_entity_poly.pdbx_seq_one_letter_code
_entity_poly.pdbx_strand_id
1 'polypeptide(L)'
;MKIKFLVLNIACFFSTITLSAIDCKIDTVKEDPDVWWRTQTHFSGAFTDLQPVLINPGEAVLVNFMDSRLYRAELWNIHDGSAHGLVMQTIYQDLTGASFLWSKPAVNAPCLCMERDFNVSVEGYDKIMVGARLPNKARLVVSVQTDRGLLEQTFEKMPDYRREYELPLQGAGKLTHIKLSVLSEETGSQGAGILWLILQNEQKLADYYRSLIPYGKKWEGHIKGEDYQPQFIPTYGIVFGKDHMENLRKRYGANANSSAIKMLQIDPEDLLIESVGRDARFTRDRHLDKIFLTPSSLAIAGILTKNKEMLRMAARYAMTLAVTPHWDEGFMAHFPGSPWTHAAFRESNVVHELALTLDLAGEMFTDEGREFILKRLTIEGLGHTNFITWRHEYIHHMNQMAAFSHGRILGYAVLEKTMPRVKPYLDLAYQDLVNNLQIAIEPDGSSLEGPNYLAYTISEAGLALHYYAMARGKSLIEVTPSHLLRTADFAEAFYSTAIENIVIPVCDAHPHFGVGVCNFLTAISNNNSRWIDIKRKELDGRVYEPDLLSLVIPQNEMNESPAMKTFVFLPEMGIMTSTRRLGNEWLKILIQGNKANAGHTHEDKGSFVIEFAGETFAGDYGVSNYADAMTFISKQCQWHNMLIPLSDDERPAPDNPVTVDVKPVGEGDALRFKVSIDVTQPWMMFFNRNIRTWDSPSPEQLVITDDYDLKRKSGVEFNWQTMLPVVRKGNKIVIEGNRGIAEIHIPSGTTCRIEHHLCWTGKIVNRIIFSKKGQTGKMETKVTFKLKN
;
A
#
# COMPACT_ATOMS: atom_id res chain seq x y z
N MET A 1 23.91 -39.04 -21.15
CA MET A 1 25.21 -38.35 -21.04
C MET A 1 25.32 -37.12 -21.97
N LYS A 2 24.68 -37.10 -23.13
CA LYS A 2 24.75 -35.94 -24.07
C LYS A 2 23.88 -34.72 -23.65
N ILE A 3 22.80 -34.94 -22.91
CA ILE A 3 21.90 -33.85 -22.49
C ILE A 3 22.49 -33.04 -21.31
N LYS A 4 23.24 -33.67 -20.39
CA LYS A 4 23.90 -32.94 -19.29
C LYS A 4 25.05 -32.01 -19.77
N PHE A 5 25.69 -32.36 -20.88
CA PHE A 5 26.76 -31.52 -21.46
C PHE A 5 26.20 -30.27 -22.17
N LEU A 6 24.98 -30.39 -22.73
CA LEU A 6 24.33 -29.26 -23.40
C LEU A 6 23.82 -28.21 -22.40
N VAL A 7 23.28 -28.68 -21.29
CA VAL A 7 22.78 -27.78 -20.21
C VAL A 7 23.95 -27.04 -19.55
N LEU A 8 25.09 -27.73 -19.35
CA LEU A 8 26.27 -27.09 -18.76
C LEU A 8 26.88 -26.02 -19.68
N ASN A 9 26.91 -26.30 -21.01
CA ASN A 9 27.41 -25.34 -21.99
C ASN A 9 26.48 -24.12 -22.16
N ILE A 10 25.15 -24.30 -22.02
CA ILE A 10 24.21 -23.18 -22.06
C ILE A 10 24.35 -22.32 -20.80
N ALA A 11 24.48 -22.93 -19.61
CA ALA A 11 24.69 -22.20 -18.36
C ALA A 11 26.03 -21.43 -18.35
N CYS A 12 27.11 -22.03 -18.86
CA CYS A 12 28.40 -21.33 -19.01
C CYS A 12 28.35 -20.23 -20.07
N PHE A 13 27.54 -20.39 -21.12
CA PHE A 13 27.39 -19.34 -22.14
C PHE A 13 26.61 -18.14 -21.62
N PHE A 14 25.54 -18.37 -20.83
CA PHE A 14 24.80 -17.31 -20.16
C PHE A 14 25.61 -16.63 -19.05
N SER A 15 26.40 -17.37 -18.29
CA SER A 15 27.24 -16.77 -17.25
C SER A 15 28.41 -15.95 -17.83
N THR A 16 28.96 -16.35 -18.97
CA THR A 16 29.99 -15.55 -19.67
C THR A 16 29.43 -14.32 -20.38
N ILE A 17 28.20 -14.39 -20.89
CA ILE A 17 27.55 -13.20 -21.47
C ILE A 17 27.18 -12.18 -20.40
N THR A 18 26.69 -12.64 -19.21
CA THR A 18 26.40 -11.75 -18.08
C THR A 18 27.67 -11.10 -17.53
N LEU A 19 28.78 -11.85 -17.42
CA LEU A 19 30.06 -11.30 -16.95
C LEU A 19 30.69 -10.31 -17.95
N SER A 20 30.59 -10.57 -19.24
CA SER A 20 31.09 -9.63 -20.26
C SER A 20 30.20 -8.41 -20.43
N ALA A 21 28.92 -8.50 -20.11
CA ALA A 21 28.01 -7.36 -20.09
C ALA A 21 28.22 -6.45 -18.86
N ILE A 22 28.65 -7.04 -17.72
CA ILE A 22 29.00 -6.30 -16.50
C ILE A 22 30.30 -5.50 -16.69
N ASP A 23 31.22 -5.99 -17.51
CA ASP A 23 32.47 -5.29 -17.84
C ASP A 23 32.29 -4.09 -18.80
N CYS A 24 31.11 -3.90 -19.37
CA CYS A 24 30.79 -2.74 -20.17
C CYS A 24 30.36 -1.55 -19.29
N LYS A 25 31.28 -1.05 -18.45
CA LYS A 25 31.25 0.29 -17.85
C LYS A 25 29.90 0.84 -17.39
N ILE A 26 29.28 0.15 -16.46
CA ILE A 26 28.26 0.74 -15.57
C ILE A 26 28.96 1.21 -14.29
N ASP A 27 30.19 1.70 -14.41
CA ASP A 27 31.07 2.04 -13.25
C ASP A 27 30.55 3.20 -12.41
N THR A 28 29.47 3.85 -12.79
CA THR A 28 29.00 5.04 -12.10
C THR A 28 27.62 4.92 -11.47
N VAL A 29 26.90 3.84 -11.72
CA VAL A 29 25.56 3.70 -11.18
C VAL A 29 25.52 2.48 -10.28
N LYS A 30 25.57 2.70 -8.97
CA LYS A 30 25.24 1.66 -7.97
C LYS A 30 23.75 1.37 -8.05
N GLU A 31 23.32 0.76 -9.14
CA GLU A 31 21.94 0.40 -9.36
C GLU A 31 21.67 -1.02 -8.87
N ASP A 32 20.44 -1.22 -8.46
CA ASP A 32 19.90 -2.55 -8.24
C ASP A 32 20.17 -3.43 -9.47
N PRO A 33 20.75 -4.61 -9.31
CA PRO A 33 21.00 -5.54 -10.41
C PRO A 33 19.79 -5.80 -11.28
N ASP A 34 18.58 -5.69 -10.73
CA ASP A 34 17.32 -5.91 -11.45
C ASP A 34 17.01 -4.82 -12.47
N VAL A 35 17.72 -3.70 -12.44
CA VAL A 35 17.53 -2.57 -13.39
C VAL A 35 18.67 -2.36 -14.37
N TRP A 36 19.77 -3.07 -14.23
CA TRP A 36 20.94 -2.86 -15.08
C TRP A 36 20.62 -2.99 -16.57
N TRP A 37 19.74 -3.91 -16.96
CA TRP A 37 19.34 -4.11 -18.34
C TRP A 37 18.57 -2.92 -18.93
N ARG A 38 17.95 -2.10 -18.10
CA ARG A 38 17.23 -0.89 -18.50
C ARG A 38 18.20 0.25 -18.77
N THR A 39 19.27 0.33 -17.98
CA THR A 39 20.29 1.35 -18.14
C THR A 39 21.17 1.09 -19.35
N GLN A 40 21.33 -0.16 -19.75
CA GLN A 40 22.16 -0.52 -20.90
C GLN A 40 21.51 -0.32 -22.25
N THR A 41 20.20 -0.47 -22.33
CA THR A 41 19.56 -0.63 -23.63
C THR A 41 19.17 0.64 -24.33
N HIS A 42 19.05 1.76 -23.63
CA HIS A 42 18.28 2.81 -24.28
C HIS A 42 18.94 4.17 -24.35
N PHE A 43 19.87 4.54 -23.51
CA PHE A 43 20.14 5.96 -23.42
C PHE A 43 21.54 6.33 -22.94
N SER A 44 22.51 5.44 -23.05
CA SER A 44 23.87 5.77 -22.68
C SER A 44 24.35 7.01 -23.44
N GLY A 45 24.50 8.11 -22.74
CA GLY A 45 25.01 9.37 -23.26
C GLY A 45 23.99 10.35 -23.83
N ALA A 46 22.72 9.97 -24.00
CA ALA A 46 21.73 10.84 -24.64
C ALA A 46 21.11 11.90 -23.71
N PHE A 47 21.36 11.83 -22.39
CA PHE A 47 20.65 12.67 -21.42
C PHE A 47 21.49 13.74 -20.74
N THR A 48 22.68 14.01 -21.22
CA THR A 48 23.42 15.20 -20.81
C THR A 48 22.70 16.49 -21.19
N ASP A 49 22.01 16.48 -22.34
CA ASP A 49 21.13 17.55 -22.78
C ASP A 49 19.69 17.05 -22.76
N LEU A 50 19.05 17.14 -21.62
CA LEU A 50 17.65 16.75 -21.48
C LEU A 50 16.79 17.57 -22.46
N GLN A 51 16.23 16.89 -23.43
CA GLN A 51 15.16 17.41 -24.25
C GLN A 51 13.84 16.82 -23.75
N PRO A 52 12.75 17.58 -23.80
CA PRO A 52 11.44 17.07 -23.42
C PRO A 52 11.04 15.86 -24.26
N VAL A 53 10.63 14.79 -23.60
CA VAL A 53 10.13 13.58 -24.26
C VAL A 53 8.62 13.67 -24.37
N LEU A 54 8.12 13.84 -25.61
CA LEU A 54 6.67 13.92 -25.85
C LEU A 54 5.98 12.62 -25.46
N ILE A 55 4.98 12.72 -24.59
CA ILE A 55 4.14 11.60 -24.14
C ILE A 55 2.80 11.65 -24.87
N ASN A 56 2.16 12.82 -24.81
CA ASN A 56 0.88 13.10 -25.47
C ASN A 56 0.98 14.45 -26.20
N PRO A 57 0.14 14.72 -27.19
CA PRO A 57 0.02 16.07 -27.73
C PRO A 57 -0.22 17.11 -26.63
N GLY A 58 0.69 18.03 -26.48
CA GLY A 58 0.64 19.04 -25.40
C GLY A 58 1.23 18.59 -24.07
N GLU A 59 1.89 17.45 -23.99
CA GLU A 59 2.51 16.97 -22.76
C GLU A 59 3.86 16.30 -23.03
N ALA A 60 4.91 16.76 -22.35
CA ALA A 60 6.25 16.20 -22.47
C ALA A 60 6.95 16.10 -21.12
N VAL A 61 7.60 14.96 -20.86
CA VAL A 61 8.45 14.76 -19.68
C VAL A 61 9.79 15.46 -19.88
N LEU A 62 10.13 16.37 -18.99
CA LEU A 62 11.43 17.01 -18.94
C LEU A 62 12.40 16.18 -18.08
N VAL A 63 11.95 15.75 -16.89
CA VAL A 63 12.73 14.91 -15.98
C VAL A 63 11.80 13.88 -15.35
N ASN A 64 12.24 12.64 -15.32
CA ASN A 64 11.59 11.57 -14.58
C ASN A 64 12.54 11.02 -13.50
N PHE A 65 12.33 11.43 -12.26
CA PHE A 65 13.16 10.98 -11.13
C PHE A 65 12.88 9.53 -10.72
N MET A 66 11.83 8.92 -11.26
CA MET A 66 11.52 7.52 -11.04
C MET A 66 12.34 6.59 -11.94
N ASP A 67 13.11 7.14 -12.86
CA ASP A 67 14.01 6.39 -13.73
C ASP A 67 15.43 6.94 -13.59
N SER A 68 16.35 6.15 -13.04
CA SER A 68 17.75 6.53 -12.79
C SER A 68 18.46 7.07 -14.02
N ARG A 69 18.15 6.52 -15.19
CA ARG A 69 18.74 6.93 -16.47
C ARG A 69 18.38 8.37 -16.85
N LEU A 70 17.19 8.79 -16.46
CA LEU A 70 16.66 10.14 -16.75
C LEU A 70 16.93 11.11 -15.62
N TYR A 71 17.15 10.58 -14.43
CA TYR A 71 17.41 11.40 -13.26
C TYR A 71 18.80 11.97 -13.26
N ARG A 72 19.82 11.16 -13.51
CA ARG A 72 21.23 11.58 -13.51
C ARG A 72 21.54 12.44 -12.29
N ALA A 73 21.56 11.81 -11.12
CA ALA A 73 21.77 12.49 -9.81
C ALA A 73 22.98 13.44 -9.82
N GLU A 74 24.04 13.05 -10.50
CA GLU A 74 25.28 13.82 -10.65
C GLU A 74 25.12 15.15 -11.39
N LEU A 75 24.01 15.34 -12.10
CA LEU A 75 23.70 16.58 -12.81
C LEU A 75 22.90 17.58 -11.96
N TRP A 76 22.49 17.16 -10.76
CA TRP A 76 21.77 18.02 -9.83
C TRP A 76 22.71 18.49 -8.72
N ASN A 77 22.76 19.78 -8.50
CA ASN A 77 23.41 20.35 -7.34
C ASN A 77 22.40 20.29 -6.18
N ILE A 78 22.66 19.39 -5.24
CA ILE A 78 21.84 19.21 -4.05
C ILE A 78 22.60 19.85 -2.90
N HIS A 79 22.06 20.91 -2.38
CA HIS A 79 22.64 21.65 -1.28
C HIS A 79 21.56 22.06 -0.29
N ASP A 80 21.98 22.42 0.81
CA ASP A 80 21.48 22.93 2.03
C ASP A 80 22.01 22.09 3.18
N GLY A 81 22.65 22.76 4.08
CA GLY A 81 23.51 22.19 5.11
C GLY A 81 22.88 21.25 6.11
N SER A 82 21.59 20.97 6.01
CA SER A 82 20.89 20.03 6.87
C SER A 82 20.43 18.75 6.17
N ALA A 83 20.47 18.72 4.85
CA ALA A 83 20.09 17.53 4.10
C ALA A 83 21.27 16.55 4.08
N HIS A 84 21.24 15.55 4.89
CA HIS A 84 22.04 14.36 4.67
C HIS A 84 21.37 13.59 3.54
N GLY A 85 21.68 13.98 2.29
CA GLY A 85 20.99 13.48 1.14
C GLY A 85 21.23 11.98 0.95
N LEU A 86 20.29 11.18 1.38
CA LEU A 86 20.12 9.86 0.84
C LEU A 86 19.18 10.00 -0.35
N VAL A 87 19.73 10.01 -1.54
CA VAL A 87 18.94 9.84 -2.74
C VAL A 87 18.60 8.36 -2.83
N MET A 88 17.45 7.99 -2.32
CA MET A 88 16.92 6.65 -2.55
C MET A 88 16.12 6.65 -3.83
N GLN A 89 16.57 5.92 -4.78
CA GLN A 89 15.81 5.56 -5.95
C GLN A 89 15.33 4.14 -5.77
N THR A 90 14.04 3.96 -5.67
CA THR A 90 13.45 2.63 -5.71
C THR A 90 12.71 2.46 -7.02
N ILE A 91 12.89 1.32 -7.62
CA ILE A 91 12.30 0.93 -8.89
C ILE A 91 10.95 0.29 -8.67
N TYR A 92 10.67 -0.05 -7.43
CA TYR A 92 9.42 -0.67 -7.06
C TYR A 92 8.33 0.37 -6.93
N GLN A 93 7.33 0.15 -7.72
CA GLN A 93 6.00 0.72 -7.54
C GLN A 93 5.98 2.24 -7.58
N ASP A 94 5.37 2.72 -8.58
CA ASP A 94 4.59 3.93 -8.78
C ASP A 94 4.89 5.15 -7.91
N LEU A 95 5.61 5.06 -6.83
CA LEU A 95 5.60 6.06 -5.78
C LEU A 95 6.96 6.52 -5.35
N THR A 96 7.97 6.00 -5.97
CA THR A 96 9.34 6.35 -5.63
C THR A 96 9.90 7.29 -6.67
N GLY A 97 10.37 8.38 -6.23
CA GLY A 97 11.19 9.32 -6.96
C GLY A 97 12.51 9.46 -6.24
N ALA A 98 13.24 10.53 -6.52
CA ALA A 98 14.35 10.94 -5.70
C ALA A 98 13.82 11.27 -4.30
N SER A 99 14.21 10.49 -3.31
CA SER A 99 13.80 10.67 -1.92
C SER A 99 14.95 11.23 -1.09
N PHE A 100 14.66 12.21 -0.27
CA PHE A 100 15.63 12.93 0.53
C PHE A 100 15.24 12.84 1.99
N LEU A 101 16.23 12.52 2.82
CA LEU A 101 16.14 12.49 4.27
C LEU A 101 16.99 13.61 4.85
N TRP A 102 16.49 14.27 5.88
CA TRP A 102 17.24 15.31 6.59
C TRP A 102 16.91 15.31 8.08
N SER A 103 17.83 15.86 8.85
CA SER A 103 17.61 16.23 10.23
C SER A 103 17.76 17.74 10.36
N LYS A 104 16.67 18.42 10.64
CA LYS A 104 16.63 19.88 10.63
C LYS A 104 16.92 20.47 11.99
N PRO A 105 17.93 21.32 12.14
CA PRO A 105 18.29 21.90 13.43
C PRO A 105 17.42 23.11 13.84
N ALA A 106 16.78 23.79 12.88
CA ALA A 106 16.03 25.02 13.14
C ALA A 106 14.80 25.15 12.27
N VAL A 107 13.76 25.73 12.82
CA VAL A 107 12.54 26.12 12.09
C VAL A 107 12.87 27.16 11.01
N ASN A 108 12.19 27.13 9.89
CA ASN A 108 12.30 28.08 8.76
C ASN A 108 13.62 28.04 7.95
N ALA A 109 14.52 27.08 8.21
CA ALA A 109 15.60 26.81 7.27
C ALA A 109 15.11 25.91 6.13
N PRO A 110 15.58 26.05 4.88
CA PRO A 110 15.29 25.10 3.82
C PRO A 110 15.78 23.71 4.23
N CYS A 111 15.01 22.68 3.93
CA CYS A 111 15.35 21.31 4.29
C CYS A 111 16.01 20.57 3.16
N LEU A 112 15.66 20.94 1.94
CA LEU A 112 16.20 20.43 0.70
C LEU A 112 16.25 21.56 -0.29
N CYS A 113 17.35 21.67 -1.00
CA CYS A 113 17.49 22.52 -2.16
C CYS A 113 18.19 21.71 -3.24
N MET A 114 17.55 21.59 -4.40
CA MET A 114 18.15 20.95 -5.57
C MET A 114 17.96 21.82 -6.79
N GLU A 115 19.02 21.98 -7.56
CA GLU A 115 19.00 22.86 -8.72
C GLU A 115 19.84 22.31 -9.86
N ARG A 116 19.50 22.71 -11.08
CA ARG A 116 20.18 22.29 -12.29
C ARG A 116 20.01 23.30 -13.41
N ASP A 117 21.05 23.45 -14.23
CA ASP A 117 21.01 24.18 -15.49
C ASP A 117 20.38 23.34 -16.60
N PHE A 118 19.63 24.01 -17.46
CA PHE A 118 18.95 23.46 -18.62
C PHE A 118 19.22 24.31 -19.85
N ASN A 119 18.99 23.75 -21.01
CA ASN A 119 18.97 24.45 -22.27
C ASN A 119 17.83 23.89 -23.13
N VAL A 120 16.60 24.15 -22.72
CA VAL A 120 15.42 23.47 -23.23
C VAL A 120 14.44 24.49 -23.82
N SER A 121 13.94 24.24 -25.03
CA SER A 121 12.79 24.96 -25.56
C SER A 121 11.52 24.54 -24.83
N VAL A 122 10.78 25.55 -24.36
CA VAL A 122 9.46 25.35 -23.76
C VAL A 122 8.37 26.03 -24.59
N GLU A 123 8.70 26.40 -25.83
CA GLU A 123 7.76 26.99 -26.76
C GLU A 123 6.56 26.06 -26.99
N GLY A 124 5.37 26.62 -26.88
CA GLY A 124 4.13 25.89 -27.06
C GLY A 124 3.64 25.13 -25.81
N TYR A 125 4.35 25.28 -24.68
CA TYR A 125 3.88 24.85 -23.37
C TYR A 125 3.51 26.06 -22.52
N ASP A 126 2.49 25.93 -21.70
CA ASP A 126 1.98 27.04 -20.88
C ASP A 126 2.36 26.91 -19.40
N LYS A 127 2.74 25.70 -18.95
CA LYS A 127 3.13 25.45 -17.57
C LYS A 127 4.13 24.29 -17.44
N ILE A 128 4.83 24.28 -16.30
CA ILE A 128 5.60 23.14 -15.80
C ILE A 128 4.85 22.54 -14.60
N MET A 129 4.74 21.20 -14.61
CA MET A 129 4.16 20.42 -13.55
C MET A 129 5.28 19.77 -12.76
N VAL A 130 5.30 19.95 -11.46
CA VAL A 130 6.28 19.33 -10.55
C VAL A 130 5.58 18.29 -9.72
N GLY A 131 5.89 17.03 -9.97
CA GLY A 131 5.45 15.93 -9.12
C GLY A 131 6.31 15.84 -7.88
N ALA A 132 5.72 15.95 -6.68
CA ALA A 132 6.48 15.90 -5.43
C ALA A 132 5.67 15.28 -4.28
N ARG A 133 6.38 14.68 -3.33
CA ARG A 133 5.88 14.22 -2.03
C ARG A 133 6.47 15.08 -0.94
N LEU A 134 5.63 15.70 -0.16
CA LEU A 134 6.05 16.59 0.90
C LEU A 134 5.67 16.01 2.27
N PRO A 135 6.52 16.18 3.30
CA PRO A 135 6.13 15.86 4.67
C PRO A 135 5.04 16.82 5.15
N ASN A 136 4.40 16.50 6.25
CA ASN A 136 3.41 17.38 6.85
C ASN A 136 4.01 18.76 7.17
N LYS A 137 3.21 19.81 7.01
CA LYS A 137 3.61 21.20 7.24
C LYS A 137 4.83 21.67 6.42
N ALA A 138 5.05 21.04 5.27
CA ALA A 138 6.08 21.46 4.35
C ALA A 138 5.50 22.23 3.17
N ARG A 139 6.34 23.08 2.58
CA ARG A 139 6.06 23.86 1.37
C ARG A 139 7.11 23.54 0.31
N LEU A 140 6.70 23.56 -0.94
CA LEU A 140 7.58 23.45 -2.10
C LEU A 140 7.73 24.83 -2.74
N VAL A 141 8.97 25.28 -2.91
CA VAL A 141 9.28 26.45 -3.72
C VAL A 141 9.82 25.96 -5.05
N VAL A 142 9.18 26.34 -6.12
CA VAL A 142 9.60 26.06 -7.50
C VAL A 142 10.08 27.36 -8.13
N SER A 143 11.36 27.42 -8.49
CA SER A 143 11.96 28.55 -9.16
C SER A 143 12.48 28.11 -10.53
N VAL A 144 12.06 28.80 -11.57
CA VAL A 144 12.41 28.48 -12.96
C VAL A 144 12.95 29.73 -13.64
N GLN A 145 14.20 29.69 -14.09
CA GLN A 145 14.78 30.74 -14.89
C GLN A 145 14.46 30.50 -16.37
N THR A 146 13.89 31.49 -16.99
CA THR A 146 13.51 31.48 -18.42
C THR A 146 14.18 32.62 -19.17
N ASP A 147 14.01 32.64 -20.48
CA ASP A 147 14.39 33.75 -21.36
C ASP A 147 13.62 35.06 -21.09
N ARG A 148 12.54 34.99 -20.30
CA ARG A 148 11.74 36.14 -19.86
C ARG A 148 11.98 36.58 -18.42
N GLY A 149 12.85 35.87 -17.71
CA GLY A 149 13.19 36.11 -16.30
C GLY A 149 12.90 34.98 -15.38
N LEU A 150 13.01 35.24 -14.09
CA LEU A 150 12.77 34.25 -13.03
C LEU A 150 11.26 34.15 -12.74
N LEU A 151 10.75 32.94 -12.78
CA LEU A 151 9.41 32.55 -12.32
C LEU A 151 9.57 31.78 -11.01
N GLU A 152 8.89 32.21 -9.96
CA GLU A 152 8.96 31.55 -8.67
C GLU A 152 7.58 31.49 -8.00
N GLN A 153 7.27 30.32 -7.41
CA GLN A 153 6.04 30.14 -6.68
C GLN A 153 6.25 29.18 -5.50
N THR A 154 5.60 29.49 -4.39
CA THR A 154 5.56 28.64 -3.19
C THR A 154 4.22 27.95 -3.11
N PHE A 155 4.25 26.65 -2.86
CA PHE A 155 3.08 25.79 -2.76
C PHE A 155 3.01 25.16 -1.37
N GLU A 156 1.83 25.16 -0.78
CA GLU A 156 1.52 24.37 0.41
C GLU A 156 1.36 22.90 0.03
N LYS A 157 1.66 22.01 0.96
CA LYS A 157 1.39 20.57 0.77
C LYS A 157 -0.09 20.37 0.43
N MET A 158 -0.37 19.68 -0.66
CA MET A 158 -1.73 19.29 -1.00
C MET A 158 -2.26 18.27 0.02
N PRO A 159 -3.53 18.37 0.45
CA PRO A 159 -4.11 17.48 1.45
C PRO A 159 -4.26 16.05 0.96
N ASP A 160 -4.38 15.86 -0.36
CA ASP A 160 -4.59 14.58 -1.01
C ASP A 160 -3.30 13.94 -1.49
N TYR A 161 -3.45 12.78 -2.12
CA TYR A 161 -2.40 12.11 -2.87
C TYR A 161 -1.99 12.85 -4.15
N ARG A 162 -2.68 13.90 -4.56
CA ARG A 162 -2.25 14.79 -5.64
C ARG A 162 -0.93 15.44 -5.26
N ARG A 163 0.03 15.33 -6.15
CA ARG A 163 1.40 15.73 -5.89
C ARG A 163 1.98 16.53 -7.03
N GLU A 164 1.14 17.02 -7.92
CA GLU A 164 1.57 17.91 -8.97
C GLU A 164 1.31 19.35 -8.59
N TYR A 165 2.34 20.14 -8.72
CA TYR A 165 2.36 21.57 -8.45
C TYR A 165 2.60 22.29 -9.77
N GLU A 166 1.71 23.21 -10.15
CA GLU A 166 1.68 23.87 -11.44
C GLU A 166 2.33 25.23 -11.37
N LEU A 167 3.41 25.46 -12.14
CA LEU A 167 4.02 26.77 -12.33
C LEU A 167 3.77 27.24 -13.76
N PRO A 168 3.01 28.36 -13.97
CA PRO A 168 2.79 28.93 -15.29
C PRO A 168 4.10 29.48 -15.90
N LEU A 169 4.38 29.16 -17.15
CA LEU A 169 5.58 29.59 -17.89
C LEU A 169 5.47 31.02 -18.49
N GLN A 170 4.29 31.63 -18.42
CA GLN A 170 4.03 33.02 -18.85
C GLN A 170 4.50 33.32 -20.28
N GLY A 171 4.40 32.32 -21.17
CA GLY A 171 4.79 32.44 -22.58
C GLY A 171 6.30 32.47 -22.82
N ALA A 172 7.10 31.93 -21.89
CA ALA A 172 8.53 31.74 -22.11
C ALA A 172 8.78 30.78 -23.28
N GLY A 173 9.84 31.06 -24.04
CA GLY A 173 10.29 30.21 -25.15
C GLY A 173 11.40 29.26 -24.76
N LYS A 174 12.15 29.58 -23.69
CA LYS A 174 13.30 28.82 -23.26
C LYS A 174 13.40 28.74 -21.74
N LEU A 175 13.78 27.57 -21.25
CA LEU A 175 14.08 27.30 -19.85
C LEU A 175 15.59 27.09 -19.70
N THR A 176 16.21 27.76 -18.73
CA THR A 176 17.66 27.73 -18.53
C THR A 176 18.09 27.22 -17.17
N HIS A 177 17.25 27.29 -16.14
CA HIS A 177 17.58 26.79 -14.81
C HIS A 177 16.30 26.42 -14.03
N ILE A 178 16.38 25.37 -13.23
CA ILE A 178 15.33 24.98 -12.30
C ILE A 178 15.94 24.81 -10.91
N LYS A 179 15.27 25.36 -9.92
CA LYS A 179 15.56 25.16 -8.50
C LYS A 179 14.30 24.74 -7.77
N LEU A 180 14.40 23.65 -7.02
CA LEU A 180 13.34 23.09 -6.18
C LEU A 180 13.80 23.16 -4.73
N SER A 181 13.02 23.79 -3.86
CA SER A 181 13.34 23.88 -2.42
C SER A 181 12.17 23.38 -1.59
N VAL A 182 12.43 22.53 -0.62
CA VAL A 182 11.45 22.07 0.37
C VAL A 182 11.72 22.82 1.68
N LEU A 183 10.71 23.53 2.14
CA LEU A 183 10.70 24.23 3.42
C LEU A 183 9.81 23.47 4.39
N SER A 184 10.24 23.30 5.63
CA SER A 184 9.41 22.67 6.66
C SER A 184 9.43 23.48 7.95
N GLU A 185 8.35 23.52 8.65
CA GLU A 185 8.24 24.14 9.98
C GLU A 185 8.65 23.18 11.11
N GLU A 186 8.75 21.88 10.83
CA GLU A 186 9.10 20.88 11.82
C GLU A 186 10.61 20.69 11.92
N THR A 187 11.06 20.33 13.10
CA THR A 187 12.45 19.91 13.38
C THR A 187 12.54 18.39 13.48
N GLY A 188 13.74 17.83 13.39
CA GLY A 188 13.97 16.40 13.48
C GLY A 188 14.08 15.73 12.10
N SER A 189 14.00 14.41 12.09
CA SER A 189 14.11 13.61 10.86
C SER A 189 12.85 13.72 10.02
N GLN A 190 13.02 14.07 8.75
CA GLN A 190 11.96 14.23 7.77
C GLN A 190 12.42 13.72 6.42
N GLY A 191 11.49 13.56 5.49
CA GLY A 191 11.78 13.18 4.11
C GLY A 191 10.83 13.82 3.11
N ALA A 192 11.34 14.06 1.91
CA ALA A 192 10.58 14.48 0.74
C ALA A 192 10.96 13.64 -0.48
N GLY A 193 10.10 13.57 -1.47
CA GLY A 193 10.38 12.96 -2.76
C GLY A 193 10.05 13.90 -3.90
N ILE A 194 10.90 13.93 -4.92
CA ILE A 194 10.62 14.57 -6.20
C ILE A 194 10.42 13.48 -7.25
N LEU A 195 9.33 13.53 -7.98
CA LEU A 195 8.89 12.46 -8.87
C LEU A 195 9.21 12.76 -10.33
N TRP A 196 8.76 13.90 -10.84
CA TRP A 196 8.95 14.30 -12.23
C TRP A 196 8.82 15.82 -12.42
N LEU A 197 9.30 16.26 -13.58
CA LEU A 197 9.05 17.58 -14.16
C LEU A 197 8.43 17.37 -15.54
N ILE A 198 7.25 17.92 -15.78
CA ILE A 198 6.49 17.75 -17.02
C ILE A 198 6.13 19.12 -17.57
N LEU A 199 6.34 19.31 -18.86
CA LEU A 199 5.84 20.47 -19.59
C LEU A 199 4.45 20.17 -20.13
N GLN A 200 3.52 21.10 -19.99
CA GLN A 200 2.13 20.89 -20.41
C GLN A 200 1.57 22.10 -21.14
N ASN A 201 0.80 21.83 -22.19
CA ASN A 201 -0.15 22.74 -22.80
C ASN A 201 -1.54 22.20 -22.51
N GLU A 202 -2.26 22.89 -21.64
CA GLU A 202 -3.54 22.41 -21.13
C GLU A 202 -4.58 22.25 -22.23
N GLN A 203 -4.66 23.24 -23.16
CA GLN A 203 -5.64 23.18 -24.24
C GLN A 203 -5.37 22.04 -25.22
N LYS A 204 -4.11 21.89 -25.66
CA LYS A 204 -3.75 20.81 -26.59
C LYS A 204 -3.99 19.43 -25.97
N LEU A 205 -3.68 19.29 -24.68
CA LEU A 205 -3.88 18.05 -23.97
C LEU A 205 -5.38 17.74 -23.80
N ALA A 206 -6.20 18.73 -23.44
CA ALA A 206 -7.64 18.57 -23.36
C ALA A 206 -8.26 18.21 -24.71
N ASP A 207 -7.83 18.87 -25.80
CA ASP A 207 -8.29 18.57 -27.15
C ASP A 207 -7.90 17.14 -27.58
N TYR A 208 -6.68 16.72 -27.22
CA TYR A 208 -6.25 15.35 -27.45
C TYR A 208 -7.14 14.35 -26.72
N TYR A 209 -7.39 14.52 -25.43
CA TYR A 209 -8.26 13.62 -24.67
C TYR A 209 -9.70 13.61 -25.19
N ARG A 210 -10.23 14.77 -25.60
CA ARG A 210 -11.54 14.81 -26.26
C ARG A 210 -11.54 14.03 -27.58
N SER A 211 -10.43 14.05 -28.33
CA SER A 211 -10.29 13.29 -29.58
C SER A 211 -10.24 11.77 -29.36
N LEU A 212 -9.80 11.33 -28.17
CA LEU A 212 -9.78 9.92 -27.79
C LEU A 212 -11.15 9.38 -27.46
N ILE A 213 -12.14 10.24 -27.24
CA ILE A 213 -13.54 9.87 -27.06
C ILE A 213 -14.19 9.86 -28.45
N PRO A 214 -14.03 8.78 -29.25
CA PRO A 214 -14.39 8.80 -30.67
C PRO A 214 -15.90 8.88 -30.90
N TYR A 215 -16.66 8.73 -29.83
CA TYR A 215 -18.08 8.64 -29.94
C TYR A 215 -18.80 9.94 -29.61
N GLY A 216 -18.23 10.81 -28.74
CA GLY A 216 -19.02 11.89 -28.19
C GLY A 216 -20.40 11.33 -27.81
N LYS A 217 -21.49 11.94 -28.27
CA LYS A 217 -22.83 11.37 -28.07
C LYS A 217 -23.15 10.12 -28.92
N LYS A 218 -22.23 9.61 -29.76
CA LYS A 218 -22.46 8.42 -30.59
C LYS A 218 -22.62 7.13 -29.81
N TRP A 219 -22.09 7.03 -28.59
CA TRP A 219 -22.36 5.90 -27.71
C TRP A 219 -23.87 5.74 -27.39
N GLU A 220 -24.67 6.79 -27.60
CA GLU A 220 -26.14 6.68 -27.47
C GLU A 220 -26.73 5.59 -28.35
N GLY A 221 -26.12 5.27 -29.50
CA GLY A 221 -26.49 4.12 -30.32
C GLY A 221 -26.21 2.76 -29.68
N HIS A 222 -25.36 2.71 -28.64
CA HIS A 222 -25.02 1.48 -27.91
C HIS A 222 -25.83 1.29 -26.63
N ILE A 223 -26.65 2.28 -26.28
CA ILE A 223 -27.53 2.27 -25.11
C ILE A 223 -28.99 2.42 -25.59
N LYS A 224 -29.91 1.68 -24.99
CA LYS A 224 -31.31 1.77 -25.30
C LYS A 224 -31.88 3.17 -25.04
N GLY A 225 -32.83 3.59 -25.82
CA GLY A 225 -33.45 4.90 -25.75
C GLY A 225 -34.06 5.25 -24.39
N GLU A 226 -34.37 6.51 -24.20
CA GLU A 226 -34.96 7.00 -22.93
C GLU A 226 -36.34 6.43 -22.62
N ASP A 227 -37.07 6.01 -23.63
CA ASP A 227 -38.39 5.33 -23.53
C ASP A 227 -38.29 3.90 -23.01
N TYR A 228 -37.11 3.25 -23.07
CA TYR A 228 -36.93 1.89 -22.59
C TYR A 228 -37.27 1.77 -21.11
N GLN A 229 -38.02 0.74 -20.73
CA GLN A 229 -38.37 0.44 -19.35
C GLN A 229 -37.64 -0.83 -18.89
N PRO A 230 -36.66 -0.73 -17.98
CA PRO A 230 -35.89 -1.87 -17.47
C PRO A 230 -36.77 -2.73 -16.55
N GLN A 231 -36.45 -4.01 -16.50
CA GLN A 231 -37.07 -4.98 -15.58
C GLN A 231 -36.37 -5.00 -14.23
N PHE A 232 -35.17 -4.39 -14.11
CA PHE A 232 -34.35 -4.38 -12.92
C PHE A 232 -33.94 -5.78 -12.45
N ILE A 233 -33.57 -6.62 -13.40
CA ILE A 233 -33.12 -7.99 -13.18
C ILE A 233 -31.68 -8.11 -13.64
N PRO A 234 -30.76 -8.76 -12.85
CA PRO A 234 -29.42 -9.02 -13.31
C PRO A 234 -29.39 -9.81 -14.62
N THR A 235 -28.56 -9.41 -15.56
CA THR A 235 -28.46 -10.03 -16.88
C THR A 235 -27.91 -11.44 -16.83
N TYR A 236 -26.90 -11.66 -16.01
CA TYR A 236 -26.22 -12.95 -15.88
C TYR A 236 -26.38 -13.58 -14.51
N GLY A 237 -26.69 -12.80 -13.49
CA GLY A 237 -26.92 -13.25 -12.11
C GLY A 237 -25.66 -13.76 -11.42
N ILE A 238 -24.49 -13.16 -11.73
CA ILE A 238 -23.21 -13.54 -11.15
C ILE A 238 -22.91 -12.68 -9.92
N VAL A 239 -23.19 -11.38 -9.96
CA VAL A 239 -22.96 -10.48 -8.83
C VAL A 239 -24.01 -10.73 -7.75
N PHE A 240 -25.27 -10.70 -8.10
CA PHE A 240 -26.39 -10.98 -7.20
C PHE A 240 -27.29 -12.07 -7.75
N GLY A 241 -27.49 -13.14 -6.98
CA GLY A 241 -28.56 -14.08 -7.24
C GLY A 241 -29.94 -13.41 -7.02
N LYS A 242 -30.98 -13.88 -7.72
CA LYS A 242 -32.31 -13.29 -7.69
C LYS A 242 -32.87 -13.14 -6.26
N ASP A 243 -32.82 -14.20 -5.46
CA ASP A 243 -33.37 -14.19 -4.09
C ASP A 243 -32.56 -13.31 -3.16
N HIS A 244 -31.23 -13.28 -3.33
CA HIS A 244 -30.33 -12.42 -2.56
C HIS A 244 -30.59 -10.94 -2.88
N MET A 245 -30.76 -10.60 -4.16
CA MET A 245 -31.08 -9.24 -4.58
C MET A 245 -32.38 -8.71 -3.98
N GLU A 246 -33.44 -9.53 -3.90
CA GLU A 246 -34.70 -9.11 -3.26
C GLU A 246 -34.51 -8.85 -1.75
N ASN A 247 -33.65 -9.62 -1.08
CA ASN A 247 -33.30 -9.37 0.32
C ASN A 247 -32.49 -8.09 0.47
N LEU A 248 -31.54 -7.82 -0.43
CA LEU A 248 -30.78 -6.57 -0.45
C LEU A 248 -31.67 -5.34 -0.65
N ARG A 249 -32.65 -5.42 -1.56
CA ARG A 249 -33.65 -4.35 -1.79
C ARG A 249 -34.39 -3.98 -0.51
N LYS A 250 -34.83 -4.98 0.27
CA LYS A 250 -35.53 -4.76 1.53
C LYS A 250 -34.62 -4.10 2.58
N ARG A 251 -33.31 -4.46 2.58
CA ARG A 251 -32.38 -4.07 3.63
C ARG A 251 -31.63 -2.76 3.33
N TYR A 252 -31.20 -2.58 2.08
CA TYR A 252 -30.30 -1.51 1.69
C TYR A 252 -30.82 -0.57 0.61
N GLY A 253 -32.00 -0.82 0.04
CA GLY A 253 -32.52 -0.10 -1.13
C GLY A 253 -32.43 1.42 -1.02
N ALA A 254 -32.79 1.98 0.13
CA ALA A 254 -32.69 3.43 0.36
C ALA A 254 -31.25 3.92 0.56
N ASN A 255 -30.41 3.10 1.20
CA ASN A 255 -29.02 3.47 1.56
C ASN A 255 -28.02 3.23 0.41
N ALA A 256 -28.40 2.44 -0.59
CA ALA A 256 -27.56 2.22 -1.78
C ALA A 256 -27.43 3.46 -2.68
N ASN A 257 -28.04 4.57 -2.31
CA ASN A 257 -28.24 5.75 -3.15
C ASN A 257 -27.35 6.95 -2.82
N SER A 258 -26.74 7.01 -1.65
CA SER A 258 -26.22 8.29 -1.12
C SER A 258 -25.03 8.83 -1.93
N SER A 259 -24.13 7.99 -2.39
CA SER A 259 -23.00 8.40 -3.22
C SER A 259 -23.36 8.46 -4.72
N ALA A 260 -24.21 7.55 -5.19
CA ALA A 260 -24.62 7.46 -6.59
C ALA A 260 -25.44 8.69 -7.06
N ILE A 261 -26.24 9.32 -6.19
CA ILE A 261 -27.05 10.51 -6.54
C ILE A 261 -26.16 11.65 -7.03
N LYS A 262 -24.99 11.86 -6.42
CA LYS A 262 -24.05 12.91 -6.82
C LYS A 262 -23.49 12.66 -8.23
N MET A 263 -23.34 11.42 -8.61
CA MET A 263 -22.78 11.03 -9.91
C MET A 263 -23.76 11.21 -11.07
N LEU A 264 -25.06 11.26 -10.80
CA LEU A 264 -26.07 11.54 -11.85
C LEU A 264 -25.94 12.94 -12.47
N GLN A 265 -25.27 13.87 -11.76
CA GLN A 265 -25.14 15.25 -12.19
C GLN A 265 -23.84 15.55 -12.93
N ILE A 266 -22.95 14.57 -13.05
CA ILE A 266 -21.64 14.70 -13.69
C ILE A 266 -21.71 14.06 -15.06
N ASP A 267 -21.24 14.77 -16.11
CA ASP A 267 -21.08 14.16 -17.42
C ASP A 267 -19.91 13.18 -17.41
N PRO A 268 -20.10 11.92 -17.82
CA PRO A 268 -19.02 10.93 -17.84
C PRO A 268 -17.84 11.34 -18.71
N GLU A 269 -18.08 12.07 -19.81
CA GLU A 269 -17.03 12.49 -20.73
C GLU A 269 -16.14 13.57 -20.09
N ASP A 270 -16.72 14.53 -19.37
CA ASP A 270 -15.96 15.54 -18.63
C ASP A 270 -15.13 14.90 -17.53
N LEU A 271 -15.69 13.94 -16.80
CA LEU A 271 -14.96 13.22 -15.76
C LEU A 271 -13.82 12.38 -16.35
N LEU A 272 -14.02 11.75 -17.52
CA LEU A 272 -12.97 11.00 -18.22
C LEU A 272 -11.80 11.92 -18.61
N ILE A 273 -12.06 13.09 -19.17
CA ILE A 273 -11.03 14.04 -19.57
C ILE A 273 -10.20 14.46 -18.36
N GLU A 274 -10.84 14.74 -17.23
CA GLU A 274 -10.14 15.06 -15.99
C GLU A 274 -9.29 13.88 -15.51
N SER A 275 -9.88 12.68 -15.44
CA SER A 275 -9.21 11.49 -14.91
C SER A 275 -8.05 11.03 -15.78
N VAL A 276 -8.23 10.93 -17.10
CA VAL A 276 -7.15 10.50 -18.01
C VAL A 276 -6.02 11.53 -18.04
N GLY A 277 -6.35 12.84 -17.97
CA GLY A 277 -5.35 13.89 -17.98
C GLY A 277 -4.48 13.95 -16.75
N ARG A 278 -5.07 13.82 -15.57
CA ARG A 278 -4.36 14.00 -14.30
C ARG A 278 -4.00 12.67 -13.62
N ASP A 279 -4.94 11.77 -13.58
CA ASP A 279 -4.82 10.57 -12.74
C ASP A 279 -3.98 9.49 -13.38
N ALA A 280 -3.84 9.52 -14.71
CA ALA A 280 -2.95 8.62 -15.42
C ALA A 280 -1.50 8.69 -14.94
N ARG A 281 -1.05 9.81 -14.37
CA ARG A 281 0.29 9.97 -13.82
C ARG A 281 0.46 9.38 -12.43
N PHE A 282 -0.64 9.18 -11.71
CA PHE A 282 -0.66 8.70 -10.33
C PHE A 282 -1.31 7.33 -10.27
N THR A 283 -0.61 6.34 -10.75
CA THR A 283 -1.13 4.99 -11.01
C THR A 283 -1.85 4.34 -9.84
N ARG A 284 -1.53 4.73 -8.61
CA ARG A 284 -2.16 4.18 -7.40
C ARG A 284 -2.99 5.15 -6.61
N ASP A 285 -3.01 6.40 -6.99
CA ASP A 285 -3.80 7.38 -6.27
C ASP A 285 -5.23 7.40 -6.77
N ARG A 286 -5.97 6.47 -6.24
CA ARG A 286 -7.33 6.11 -6.64
C ARG A 286 -8.38 7.14 -6.28
N HIS A 287 -8.05 8.15 -5.51
CA HIS A 287 -9.01 9.16 -5.08
C HIS A 287 -9.63 9.93 -6.23
N LEU A 288 -8.96 9.95 -7.36
CA LEU A 288 -9.38 10.66 -8.55
C LEU A 288 -9.95 9.75 -9.63
N ASP A 289 -9.82 8.44 -9.46
CA ASP A 289 -10.34 7.44 -10.37
C ASP A 289 -11.88 7.31 -10.30
N LYS A 290 -12.57 8.40 -10.11
CA LYS A 290 -14.03 8.40 -9.94
C LYS A 290 -14.74 7.71 -11.08
N ILE A 291 -14.27 7.90 -12.31
CA ILE A 291 -14.87 7.25 -13.48
C ILE A 291 -14.71 5.74 -13.43
N PHE A 292 -13.60 5.23 -12.90
CA PHE A 292 -13.32 3.79 -12.85
C PHE A 292 -14.18 3.03 -11.85
N LEU A 293 -14.75 3.72 -10.84
CA LEU A 293 -15.59 3.11 -9.80
C LEU A 293 -17.07 3.52 -9.92
N THR A 294 -17.39 4.44 -10.80
CA THR A 294 -18.73 5.01 -10.91
C THR A 294 -19.73 4.11 -11.62
N PRO A 295 -19.37 3.36 -12.69
CA PRO A 295 -20.33 2.47 -13.35
C PRO A 295 -20.94 1.45 -12.40
N SER A 296 -20.12 0.76 -11.61
CA SER A 296 -20.59 -0.24 -10.65
C SER A 296 -21.46 0.36 -9.56
N SER A 297 -21.04 1.49 -8.98
CA SER A 297 -21.80 2.19 -7.93
C SER A 297 -23.20 2.60 -8.41
N LEU A 298 -23.29 3.16 -9.61
CA LEU A 298 -24.56 3.52 -10.24
C LEU A 298 -25.40 2.30 -10.59
N ALA A 299 -24.78 1.22 -11.11
CA ALA A 299 -25.48 0.00 -11.45
C ALA A 299 -26.09 -0.68 -10.21
N ILE A 300 -25.32 -0.77 -9.12
CA ILE A 300 -25.77 -1.31 -7.83
C ILE A 300 -26.93 -0.47 -7.28
N ALA A 301 -26.73 0.84 -7.18
CA ALA A 301 -27.77 1.74 -6.70
C ALA A 301 -29.03 1.65 -7.58
N GLY A 302 -28.87 1.69 -8.90
CA GLY A 302 -29.97 1.66 -9.86
C GLY A 302 -30.79 0.38 -9.79
N ILE A 303 -30.13 -0.79 -9.72
CA ILE A 303 -30.84 -2.07 -9.66
C ILE A 303 -31.52 -2.30 -8.31
N LEU A 304 -30.89 -1.90 -7.19
CA LEU A 304 -31.46 -2.06 -5.86
C LEU A 304 -32.65 -1.11 -5.60
N THR A 305 -32.56 0.12 -6.06
CA THR A 305 -33.61 1.14 -5.85
C THR A 305 -34.66 1.17 -6.99
N LYS A 306 -34.47 0.36 -8.01
CA LYS A 306 -35.31 0.36 -9.25
C LYS A 306 -35.31 1.75 -9.91
N ASN A 307 -34.13 2.38 -9.97
CA ASN A 307 -33.96 3.68 -10.59
C ASN A 307 -33.38 3.54 -12.01
N LYS A 308 -34.22 3.83 -13.02
CA LYS A 308 -33.83 3.73 -14.42
C LYS A 308 -32.75 4.71 -14.83
N GLU A 309 -32.75 5.93 -14.27
CA GLU A 309 -31.79 6.96 -14.61
C GLU A 309 -30.38 6.56 -14.14
N MET A 310 -30.28 5.95 -12.95
CA MET A 310 -29.01 5.42 -12.44
C MET A 310 -28.49 4.29 -13.31
N LEU A 311 -29.34 3.35 -13.73
CA LEU A 311 -28.94 2.27 -14.65
C LEU A 311 -28.49 2.81 -16.02
N ARG A 312 -29.21 3.81 -16.55
CA ARG A 312 -28.82 4.47 -17.80
C ARG A 312 -27.51 5.19 -17.66
N MET A 313 -27.30 5.91 -16.57
CA MET A 313 -26.04 6.60 -16.30
C MET A 313 -24.89 5.62 -16.10
N ALA A 314 -25.11 4.48 -15.40
CA ALA A 314 -24.12 3.41 -15.29
C ALA A 314 -23.69 2.92 -16.68
N ALA A 315 -24.65 2.72 -17.59
CA ALA A 315 -24.35 2.32 -18.95
C ALA A 315 -23.54 3.39 -19.71
N ARG A 316 -23.85 4.68 -19.53
CA ARG A 316 -23.07 5.80 -20.10
C ARG A 316 -21.64 5.80 -19.59
N TYR A 317 -21.43 5.68 -18.28
CA TYR A 317 -20.10 5.59 -17.69
C TYR A 317 -19.33 4.37 -18.18
N ALA A 318 -20.00 3.20 -18.28
CA ALA A 318 -19.37 2.00 -18.80
C ALA A 318 -18.94 2.15 -20.27
N MET A 319 -19.80 2.75 -21.11
CA MET A 319 -19.42 3.03 -22.51
C MET A 319 -18.25 4.01 -22.60
N THR A 320 -18.25 5.06 -21.81
CA THR A 320 -17.16 6.04 -21.76
C THR A 320 -15.85 5.38 -21.34
N LEU A 321 -15.90 4.53 -20.32
CA LEU A 321 -14.75 3.74 -19.89
C LEU A 321 -14.28 2.76 -20.98
N ALA A 322 -15.22 2.08 -21.64
CA ALA A 322 -14.91 1.11 -22.69
C ALA A 322 -14.27 1.74 -23.94
N VAL A 323 -14.56 2.99 -24.27
CA VAL A 323 -13.96 3.68 -25.43
C VAL A 323 -12.58 4.26 -25.12
N THR A 324 -12.18 4.34 -23.85
CA THR A 324 -10.84 4.78 -23.45
C THR A 324 -9.79 3.89 -24.11
N PRO A 325 -8.83 4.45 -24.86
CA PRO A 325 -7.94 3.65 -25.70
C PRO A 325 -7.00 2.75 -24.89
N HIS A 326 -6.56 3.21 -23.72
CA HIS A 326 -5.61 2.51 -22.85
C HIS A 326 -6.18 2.40 -21.44
N TRP A 327 -6.07 1.20 -20.86
CA TRP A 327 -6.49 0.91 -19.49
C TRP A 327 -5.32 0.60 -18.57
N ASP A 328 -4.11 0.67 -19.10
CA ASP A 328 -2.88 0.43 -18.36
C ASP A 328 -2.56 1.55 -17.35
N GLU A 329 -1.62 1.26 -16.48
CA GLU A 329 -1.27 2.16 -15.38
C GLU A 329 -0.51 3.39 -15.85
N GLY A 330 -1.21 4.52 -15.92
CA GLY A 330 -0.66 5.85 -16.01
C GLY A 330 0.32 6.13 -17.14
N PHE A 331 0.81 7.36 -17.17
CA PHE A 331 1.77 7.78 -18.20
C PHE A 331 3.11 7.03 -18.09
N MET A 332 3.43 6.49 -16.94
CA MET A 332 4.66 5.72 -16.75
C MET A 332 4.71 4.48 -17.65
N ALA A 333 3.58 3.84 -17.91
CA ALA A 333 3.48 2.73 -18.83
C ALA A 333 3.82 3.11 -20.27
N HIS A 334 3.56 4.36 -20.64
CA HIS A 334 3.83 4.90 -21.98
C HIS A 334 5.21 5.56 -22.09
N PHE A 335 5.92 5.71 -20.99
CA PHE A 335 7.24 6.32 -21.02
C PHE A 335 8.26 5.38 -21.66
N PRO A 336 9.02 5.81 -22.69
CA PRO A 336 9.98 4.95 -23.35
C PRO A 336 10.99 4.33 -22.39
N GLY A 337 11.05 3.00 -22.36
CA GLY A 337 11.90 2.26 -21.43
C GLY A 337 11.36 2.16 -20.01
N SER A 338 10.11 2.53 -19.79
CA SER A 338 9.48 2.39 -18.48
C SER A 338 9.43 0.93 -18.01
N PRO A 339 9.72 0.69 -16.73
CA PRO A 339 9.58 -0.63 -16.12
C PRO A 339 8.14 -1.03 -15.81
N TRP A 340 7.20 -0.14 -15.93
CA TRP A 340 5.84 -0.24 -15.35
C TRP A 340 4.84 -1.06 -16.16
N THR A 341 5.31 -1.85 -17.09
CA THR A 341 4.48 -2.79 -17.84
C THR A 341 4.17 -4.09 -17.07
N HIS A 342 4.51 -4.16 -15.80
CA HIS A 342 4.38 -5.38 -14.98
C HIS A 342 3.22 -5.36 -13.98
N ALA A 343 2.43 -4.30 -13.93
CA ALA A 343 1.24 -4.21 -13.09
C ALA A 343 -0.01 -4.12 -13.96
N ALA A 344 -1.10 -4.71 -13.51
CA ALA A 344 -2.38 -4.75 -14.22
C ALA A 344 -3.56 -4.38 -13.28
N PHE A 345 -3.31 -3.51 -12.29
CA PHE A 345 -4.33 -3.12 -11.34
C PHE A 345 -5.48 -2.39 -12.02
N ARG A 346 -5.17 -1.46 -12.90
CA ARG A 346 -6.18 -0.65 -13.57
C ARG A 346 -6.99 -1.47 -14.55
N GLU A 347 -6.33 -2.28 -15.38
CA GLU A 347 -7.01 -3.17 -16.33
C GLU A 347 -7.94 -4.13 -15.61
N SER A 348 -7.51 -4.73 -14.50
CA SER A 348 -8.35 -5.61 -13.70
C SER A 348 -9.56 -4.86 -13.12
N ASN A 349 -9.36 -3.65 -12.61
CA ASN A 349 -10.44 -2.82 -12.10
C ASN A 349 -11.43 -2.44 -13.22
N VAL A 350 -10.95 -2.05 -14.40
CA VAL A 350 -11.82 -1.73 -15.53
C VAL A 350 -12.60 -2.95 -16.00
N VAL A 351 -11.96 -4.11 -16.07
CA VAL A 351 -12.65 -5.38 -16.36
C VAL A 351 -13.76 -5.64 -15.36
N HIS A 352 -13.47 -5.46 -14.07
CA HIS A 352 -14.44 -5.64 -13.00
C HIS A 352 -15.64 -4.68 -13.15
N GLU A 353 -15.37 -3.38 -13.33
CA GLU A 353 -16.39 -2.34 -13.48
C GLU A 353 -17.30 -2.60 -14.68
N LEU A 354 -16.74 -2.94 -15.83
CA LEU A 354 -17.48 -3.23 -17.05
C LEU A 354 -18.30 -4.52 -16.92
N ALA A 355 -17.69 -5.59 -16.40
CA ALA A 355 -18.37 -6.88 -16.25
C ALA A 355 -19.50 -6.80 -15.22
N LEU A 356 -19.28 -6.10 -14.08
CA LEU A 356 -20.31 -5.86 -13.08
C LEU A 356 -21.46 -5.03 -13.66
N THR A 357 -21.15 -3.96 -14.40
CA THR A 357 -22.17 -3.13 -15.04
C THR A 357 -22.97 -3.91 -16.10
N LEU A 358 -22.32 -4.78 -16.87
CA LEU A 358 -23.02 -5.68 -17.80
C LEU A 358 -23.94 -6.67 -17.08
N ASP A 359 -23.59 -7.14 -15.89
CA ASP A 359 -24.46 -8.02 -15.12
C ASP A 359 -25.66 -7.26 -14.53
N LEU A 360 -25.43 -6.10 -13.92
CA LEU A 360 -26.49 -5.38 -13.19
C LEU A 360 -27.31 -4.41 -14.04
N ALA A 361 -26.71 -3.81 -15.05
CA ALA A 361 -27.35 -2.83 -15.96
C ALA A 361 -27.35 -3.28 -17.43
N GLY A 362 -27.06 -4.55 -17.70
CA GLY A 362 -26.92 -5.08 -19.09
C GLY A 362 -28.14 -4.92 -19.97
N GLU A 363 -29.32 -4.87 -19.37
CA GLU A 363 -30.58 -4.60 -20.10
C GLU A 363 -30.63 -3.18 -20.69
N MET A 364 -29.80 -2.25 -20.23
CA MET A 364 -29.73 -0.89 -20.77
C MET A 364 -28.93 -0.79 -22.07
N PHE A 365 -28.09 -1.77 -22.39
CA PHE A 365 -27.32 -1.78 -23.62
C PHE A 365 -28.05 -2.39 -24.80
N THR A 366 -27.77 -1.92 -26.00
CA THR A 366 -28.10 -2.63 -27.23
C THR A 366 -27.22 -3.88 -27.39
N ASP A 367 -27.53 -4.74 -28.36
CA ASP A 367 -26.71 -5.91 -28.62
C ASP A 367 -25.30 -5.50 -29.06
N GLU A 368 -25.21 -4.47 -29.91
CA GLU A 368 -23.95 -3.88 -30.38
C GLU A 368 -23.16 -3.26 -29.22
N GLY A 369 -23.83 -2.59 -28.29
CA GLY A 369 -23.19 -2.04 -27.10
C GLY A 369 -22.59 -3.10 -26.18
N ARG A 370 -23.33 -4.19 -25.94
CA ARG A 370 -22.84 -5.34 -25.19
C ARG A 370 -21.65 -6.01 -25.89
N GLU A 371 -21.75 -6.25 -27.19
CA GLU A 371 -20.66 -6.85 -27.98
C GLU A 371 -19.41 -5.98 -27.96
N PHE A 372 -19.56 -4.67 -28.11
CA PHE A 372 -18.44 -3.73 -28.02
C PHE A 372 -17.71 -3.83 -26.67
N ILE A 373 -18.45 -3.77 -25.55
CA ILE A 373 -17.85 -3.88 -24.22
C ILE A 373 -17.17 -5.23 -24.03
N LEU A 374 -17.82 -6.34 -24.41
CA LEU A 374 -17.26 -7.69 -24.28
C LEU A 374 -15.96 -7.85 -25.10
N LYS A 375 -15.89 -7.25 -26.29
CA LYS A 375 -14.68 -7.25 -27.11
C LYS A 375 -13.54 -6.48 -26.43
N ARG A 376 -13.80 -5.28 -25.93
CA ARG A 376 -12.81 -4.46 -25.23
C ARG A 376 -12.32 -5.17 -23.96
N LEU A 377 -13.24 -5.69 -23.17
CA LEU A 377 -12.96 -6.45 -21.96
C LEU A 377 -12.05 -7.65 -22.23
N THR A 378 -12.26 -8.34 -23.36
CA THR A 378 -11.46 -9.51 -23.74
C THR A 378 -10.05 -9.11 -24.17
N ILE A 379 -9.90 -8.09 -25.01
CA ILE A 379 -8.62 -7.74 -25.64
C ILE A 379 -7.78 -6.87 -24.70
N GLU A 380 -8.31 -5.75 -24.27
CA GLU A 380 -7.55 -4.75 -23.52
C GLU A 380 -7.45 -5.10 -22.03
N GLY A 381 -8.49 -5.71 -21.48
CA GLY A 381 -8.54 -6.06 -20.06
C GLY A 381 -7.94 -7.44 -19.78
N LEU A 382 -8.71 -8.50 -20.08
CA LEU A 382 -8.33 -9.88 -19.74
C LEU A 382 -7.05 -10.33 -20.44
N GLY A 383 -6.85 -9.95 -21.71
CA GLY A 383 -5.65 -10.28 -22.47
C GLY A 383 -4.40 -9.72 -21.80
N HIS A 384 -4.41 -8.44 -21.45
CA HIS A 384 -3.28 -7.78 -20.79
C HIS A 384 -3.08 -8.29 -19.35
N THR A 385 -4.15 -8.38 -18.57
CA THR A 385 -4.06 -8.90 -17.19
C THR A 385 -3.48 -10.31 -17.15
N ASN A 386 -3.89 -11.20 -18.05
CA ASN A 386 -3.31 -12.54 -18.16
C ASN A 386 -1.85 -12.52 -18.58
N PHE A 387 -1.50 -11.70 -19.58
CA PHE A 387 -0.12 -11.57 -20.00
C PHE A 387 0.80 -11.16 -18.85
N ILE A 388 0.42 -10.16 -18.08
CA ILE A 388 1.16 -9.71 -16.91
C ILE A 388 1.21 -10.80 -15.83
N THR A 389 0.07 -11.41 -15.50
CA THR A 389 -0.03 -12.44 -14.46
C THR A 389 0.86 -13.64 -14.75
N TRP A 390 0.87 -14.13 -16.00
CA TRP A 390 1.63 -15.33 -16.35
C TRP A 390 3.10 -15.05 -16.67
N ARG A 391 3.45 -13.82 -17.00
CA ARG A 391 4.82 -13.42 -17.26
C ARG A 391 5.64 -13.23 -15.98
N HIS A 392 5.00 -12.78 -14.90
CA HIS A 392 5.69 -12.37 -13.69
C HIS A 392 5.38 -13.32 -12.53
N GLU A 393 6.29 -14.26 -12.28
CA GLU A 393 6.14 -15.29 -11.25
C GLU A 393 5.88 -14.70 -9.85
N TYR A 394 6.48 -13.55 -9.50
CA TYR A 394 6.29 -12.94 -8.20
C TYR A 394 4.82 -12.60 -7.87
N ILE A 395 3.98 -12.33 -8.89
CA ILE A 395 2.56 -12.02 -8.70
C ILE A 395 1.83 -13.19 -8.03
N HIS A 396 2.26 -14.42 -8.32
CA HIS A 396 1.67 -15.62 -7.72
C HIS A 396 1.97 -15.76 -6.21
N HIS A 397 2.95 -15.01 -5.70
CA HIS A 397 3.36 -15.02 -4.29
C HIS A 397 2.94 -13.76 -3.52
N MET A 398 2.32 -12.79 -4.18
CA MET A 398 1.97 -11.48 -3.61
C MET A 398 0.46 -11.24 -3.65
N ASN A 399 -0.01 -10.30 -2.84
CA ASN A 399 -1.40 -9.84 -2.82
C ASN A 399 -1.94 -9.34 -4.18
N GLN A 400 -1.06 -9.01 -5.12
CA GLN A 400 -1.42 -8.57 -6.46
C GLN A 400 -2.25 -9.61 -7.23
N MET A 401 -2.02 -10.90 -6.99
CA MET A 401 -2.87 -11.94 -7.59
C MET A 401 -4.33 -11.79 -7.18
N ALA A 402 -4.60 -11.52 -5.91
CA ALA A 402 -5.96 -11.25 -5.43
C ALA A 402 -6.55 -10.02 -6.12
N ALA A 403 -5.76 -8.93 -6.19
CA ALA A 403 -6.15 -7.69 -6.84
C ALA A 403 -6.46 -7.86 -8.35
N PHE A 404 -5.79 -8.78 -9.04
CA PHE A 404 -6.10 -9.05 -10.46
C PHE A 404 -7.23 -10.07 -10.64
N SER A 405 -7.47 -10.90 -9.64
CA SER A 405 -8.41 -12.03 -9.75
C SER A 405 -9.87 -11.61 -9.75
N HIS A 406 -10.26 -10.53 -9.04
CA HIS A 406 -11.66 -10.11 -9.03
C HIS A 406 -12.15 -9.70 -10.42
N GLY A 407 -11.35 -8.92 -11.17
CA GLY A 407 -11.65 -8.56 -12.55
C GLY A 407 -11.57 -9.77 -13.49
N ARG A 408 -10.50 -10.58 -13.39
CA ARG A 408 -10.33 -11.77 -14.24
C ARG A 408 -11.50 -12.75 -14.09
N ILE A 409 -11.88 -13.08 -12.86
CA ILE A 409 -12.91 -14.08 -12.58
C ILE A 409 -14.29 -13.57 -12.98
N LEU A 410 -14.66 -12.32 -12.63
CA LEU A 410 -15.94 -11.76 -13.06
C LEU A 410 -16.01 -11.60 -14.59
N GLY A 411 -14.94 -11.09 -15.20
CA GLY A 411 -14.86 -10.93 -16.63
C GLY A 411 -15.04 -12.24 -17.39
N TYR A 412 -14.34 -13.31 -16.99
CA TYR A 412 -14.53 -14.63 -17.59
C TYR A 412 -15.90 -15.24 -17.30
N ALA A 413 -16.46 -15.02 -16.10
CA ALA A 413 -17.78 -15.51 -15.75
C ALA A 413 -18.89 -14.88 -16.62
N VAL A 414 -18.76 -13.58 -16.91
CA VAL A 414 -19.66 -12.88 -17.83
C VAL A 414 -19.47 -13.37 -19.27
N LEU A 415 -18.22 -13.48 -19.74
CA LEU A 415 -17.91 -13.98 -21.08
C LEU A 415 -18.39 -15.40 -21.31
N GLU A 416 -18.31 -16.28 -20.33
CA GLU A 416 -18.73 -17.69 -20.45
C GLU A 416 -20.23 -17.79 -20.82
N LYS A 417 -21.06 -16.82 -20.42
CA LYS A 417 -22.48 -16.80 -20.75
C LYS A 417 -22.77 -16.64 -22.26
N THR A 418 -21.88 -15.92 -22.94
CA THR A 418 -22.00 -15.69 -24.39
C THR A 418 -20.97 -16.51 -25.19
N MET A 419 -19.91 -16.96 -24.56
CA MET A 419 -18.79 -17.64 -25.19
C MET A 419 -18.33 -18.84 -24.31
N PRO A 420 -19.04 -19.98 -24.30
CA PRO A 420 -18.77 -21.11 -23.40
C PRO A 420 -17.33 -21.66 -23.47
N ARG A 421 -16.62 -21.44 -24.57
CA ARG A 421 -15.21 -21.87 -24.76
C ARG A 421 -14.24 -21.21 -23.77
N VAL A 422 -14.62 -20.13 -23.07
CA VAL A 422 -13.74 -19.47 -22.08
C VAL A 422 -13.78 -20.12 -20.71
N LYS A 423 -14.63 -21.12 -20.50
CA LYS A 423 -14.74 -21.85 -19.22
C LYS A 423 -13.40 -22.30 -18.64
N PRO A 424 -12.46 -22.89 -19.42
CA PRO A 424 -11.14 -23.29 -18.87
C PRO A 424 -10.32 -22.11 -18.33
N TYR A 425 -10.48 -20.91 -18.90
CA TYR A 425 -9.78 -19.72 -18.44
C TYR A 425 -10.36 -19.18 -17.12
N LEU A 426 -11.67 -19.29 -16.91
CA LEU A 426 -12.29 -19.00 -15.63
C LEU A 426 -11.79 -19.95 -14.54
N ASP A 427 -11.74 -21.25 -14.83
CA ASP A 427 -11.26 -22.26 -13.90
C ASP A 427 -9.75 -22.06 -13.59
N LEU A 428 -8.95 -21.67 -14.58
CA LEU A 428 -7.53 -21.36 -14.40
C LEU A 428 -7.33 -20.10 -13.55
N ALA A 429 -8.09 -19.02 -13.80
CA ALA A 429 -8.01 -17.80 -13.00
C ALA A 429 -8.38 -18.06 -11.52
N TYR A 430 -9.35 -18.91 -11.27
CA TYR A 430 -9.69 -19.37 -9.93
C TYR A 430 -8.56 -20.20 -9.29
N GLN A 431 -7.95 -21.12 -10.05
CA GLN A 431 -6.84 -21.93 -9.54
C GLN A 431 -5.61 -21.07 -9.20
N ASP A 432 -5.29 -20.08 -10.03
CA ASP A 432 -4.23 -19.09 -9.75
C ASP A 432 -4.49 -18.38 -8.41
N LEU A 433 -5.73 -17.92 -8.18
CA LEU A 433 -6.11 -17.29 -6.92
C LEU A 433 -6.01 -18.23 -5.73
N VAL A 434 -6.51 -19.47 -5.85
CA VAL A 434 -6.44 -20.47 -4.78
C VAL A 434 -5.00 -20.76 -4.39
N ASN A 435 -4.13 -20.97 -5.38
CA ASN A 435 -2.71 -21.20 -5.15
C ASN A 435 -2.04 -20.01 -4.44
N ASN A 436 -2.34 -18.80 -4.88
CA ASN A 436 -1.85 -17.59 -4.24
C ASN A 436 -2.31 -17.47 -2.79
N LEU A 437 -3.59 -17.67 -2.51
CA LEU A 437 -4.13 -17.59 -1.16
C LEU A 437 -3.55 -18.65 -0.22
N GLN A 438 -3.18 -19.82 -0.73
CA GLN A 438 -2.48 -20.86 0.05
C GLN A 438 -1.02 -20.53 0.34
N ILE A 439 -0.42 -19.59 -0.42
CA ILE A 439 0.93 -19.09 -0.17
C ILE A 439 0.88 -17.87 0.77
N ALA A 440 -0.03 -16.93 0.51
CA ALA A 440 -0.16 -15.70 1.27
C ALA A 440 -0.76 -15.89 2.68
N ILE A 441 -1.57 -16.94 2.84
CA ILE A 441 -2.14 -17.35 4.12
C ILE A 441 -1.49 -18.69 4.53
N GLU A 442 -0.85 -18.69 5.65
CA GLU A 442 -0.12 -19.85 6.17
C GLU A 442 -1.06 -20.96 6.69
N PRO A 443 -0.56 -22.20 6.89
CA PRO A 443 -1.37 -23.30 7.38
C PRO A 443 -2.06 -23.08 8.73
N ASP A 444 -1.52 -22.16 9.56
CA ASP A 444 -2.13 -21.75 10.84
C ASP A 444 -3.15 -20.61 10.67
N GLY A 445 -3.38 -20.14 9.45
CA GLY A 445 -4.30 -19.05 9.12
C GLY A 445 -3.70 -17.65 9.29
N SER A 446 -2.41 -17.53 9.57
CA SER A 446 -1.73 -16.24 9.63
C SER A 446 -1.45 -15.68 8.25
N SER A 447 -1.47 -14.34 8.11
CA SER A 447 -1.10 -13.64 6.91
C SER A 447 0.28 -13.04 7.05
N LEU A 448 1.18 -13.40 6.15
CA LEU A 448 2.59 -12.99 6.21
C LEU A 448 2.77 -11.47 6.10
N GLU A 449 1.91 -10.81 5.33
CA GLU A 449 2.00 -9.37 5.07
C GLU A 449 1.30 -8.51 6.15
N GLY A 450 0.81 -9.14 7.23
CA GLY A 450 0.14 -8.45 8.33
C GLY A 450 -1.35 -8.19 8.13
N PRO A 451 -2.02 -7.52 9.09
CA PRO A 451 -3.48 -7.44 9.15
C PRO A 451 -4.11 -6.66 8.00
N ASN A 452 -3.52 -5.54 7.57
CA ASN A 452 -4.12 -4.72 6.54
C ASN A 452 -3.95 -5.28 5.14
N TYR A 453 -2.86 -6.00 4.89
CA TYR A 453 -2.70 -6.72 3.63
C TYR A 453 -3.55 -7.97 3.56
N LEU A 454 -3.84 -8.62 4.71
CA LEU A 454 -4.92 -9.59 4.76
C LEU A 454 -6.25 -8.95 4.37
N ALA A 455 -6.58 -7.78 4.94
CA ALA A 455 -7.81 -7.06 4.62
C ALA A 455 -7.89 -6.69 3.13
N TYR A 456 -6.81 -6.15 2.57
CA TYR A 456 -6.70 -5.84 1.15
C TYR A 456 -6.87 -7.09 0.28
N THR A 457 -6.14 -8.16 0.60
CA THR A 457 -6.22 -9.43 -0.13
C THR A 457 -7.64 -9.98 -0.11
N ILE A 458 -8.32 -9.94 1.03
CA ILE A 458 -9.67 -10.48 1.19
C ILE A 458 -10.72 -9.57 0.55
N SER A 459 -10.53 -8.25 0.51
CA SER A 459 -11.47 -7.35 -0.19
C SER A 459 -11.63 -7.74 -1.66
N GLU A 460 -10.54 -8.14 -2.31
CA GLU A 460 -10.50 -8.52 -3.72
C GLU A 460 -10.78 -10.02 -3.93
N ALA A 461 -10.10 -10.87 -3.16
CA ALA A 461 -10.27 -12.33 -3.24
C ALA A 461 -11.68 -12.77 -2.82
N GLY A 462 -12.28 -12.12 -1.81
CA GLY A 462 -13.63 -12.42 -1.37
C GLY A 462 -14.67 -12.21 -2.48
N LEU A 463 -14.54 -11.13 -3.23
CA LEU A 463 -15.35 -10.89 -4.43
C LEU A 463 -15.10 -11.96 -5.49
N ALA A 464 -13.84 -12.24 -5.80
CA ALA A 464 -13.45 -13.23 -6.79
C ALA A 464 -13.99 -14.64 -6.45
N LEU A 465 -13.87 -15.06 -5.19
CA LEU A 465 -14.41 -16.34 -4.71
C LEU A 465 -15.94 -16.38 -4.79
N HIS A 466 -16.61 -15.27 -4.44
CA HIS A 466 -18.06 -15.16 -4.61
C HIS A 466 -18.48 -15.32 -6.07
N TYR A 467 -17.86 -14.60 -7.00
CA TYR A 467 -18.20 -14.69 -8.43
C TYR A 467 -17.97 -16.09 -9.00
N TYR A 468 -16.88 -16.75 -8.59
CA TYR A 468 -16.65 -18.13 -9.02
C TYR A 468 -17.67 -19.09 -8.42
N ALA A 469 -18.01 -18.95 -7.14
CA ALA A 469 -19.07 -19.74 -6.50
C ALA A 469 -20.40 -19.59 -7.25
N MET A 470 -20.80 -18.36 -7.55
CA MET A 470 -22.02 -18.08 -8.32
C MET A 470 -21.98 -18.65 -9.74
N ALA A 471 -20.87 -18.49 -10.44
CA ALA A 471 -20.69 -19.03 -11.81
C ALA A 471 -20.74 -20.57 -11.86
N ARG A 472 -20.33 -21.24 -10.80
CA ARG A 472 -20.27 -22.71 -10.67
C ARG A 472 -21.41 -23.32 -9.86
N GLY A 473 -22.30 -22.51 -9.27
CA GLY A 473 -23.41 -22.98 -8.42
C GLY A 473 -22.91 -23.67 -7.14
N LYS A 474 -21.79 -23.20 -6.60
CA LYS A 474 -21.18 -23.70 -5.36
C LYS A 474 -21.42 -22.75 -4.18
N SER A 475 -21.27 -23.26 -2.96
CA SER A 475 -21.24 -22.41 -1.79
C SER A 475 -19.87 -21.71 -1.66
N LEU A 476 -19.85 -20.58 -0.94
CA LEU A 476 -18.60 -19.84 -0.68
C LEU A 476 -17.55 -20.71 0.03
N ILE A 477 -17.97 -21.53 1.00
CA ILE A 477 -17.07 -22.41 1.77
C ILE A 477 -16.41 -23.45 0.86
N GLU A 478 -17.16 -24.01 -0.12
CA GLU A 478 -16.60 -25.01 -1.05
C GLU A 478 -15.52 -24.48 -1.97
N VAL A 479 -15.51 -23.18 -2.23
CA VAL A 479 -14.52 -22.52 -3.10
C VAL A 479 -13.42 -21.83 -2.30
N THR A 480 -13.54 -21.74 -0.99
CA THR A 480 -12.56 -21.05 -0.13
C THR A 480 -11.41 -21.99 0.23
N PRO A 481 -10.14 -21.58 0.04
CA PRO A 481 -8.97 -22.36 0.43
C PRO A 481 -8.92 -22.68 1.94
N SER A 482 -8.40 -23.85 2.28
CA SER A 482 -8.41 -24.34 3.68
C SER A 482 -7.62 -23.49 4.67
N HIS A 483 -6.55 -22.84 4.24
CA HIS A 483 -5.75 -21.94 5.09
C HIS A 483 -6.58 -20.73 5.51
N LEU A 484 -7.36 -20.14 4.59
CA LEU A 484 -8.21 -19.00 4.86
C LEU A 484 -9.33 -19.31 5.87
N LEU A 485 -9.79 -20.55 5.94
CA LEU A 485 -10.77 -20.99 6.94
C LEU A 485 -10.23 -20.99 8.39
N ARG A 486 -8.91 -20.84 8.59
CA ARG A 486 -8.23 -20.94 9.90
C ARG A 486 -7.83 -19.60 10.50
N THR A 487 -8.27 -18.47 9.93
CA THR A 487 -7.84 -17.12 10.34
C THR A 487 -8.36 -16.65 11.71
N ALA A 488 -9.07 -17.49 12.46
CA ALA A 488 -9.66 -17.11 13.76
C ALA A 488 -8.60 -16.72 14.81
N ASP A 489 -7.47 -17.41 14.89
CA ASP A 489 -6.38 -17.11 15.82
C ASP A 489 -5.60 -15.86 15.39
N PHE A 490 -5.52 -15.58 14.09
CA PHE A 490 -5.00 -14.34 13.57
C PHE A 490 -5.86 -13.15 14.03
N ALA A 491 -7.20 -13.26 13.92
CA ALA A 491 -8.11 -12.24 14.45
C ALA A 491 -7.90 -11.97 15.94
N GLU A 492 -7.73 -13.03 16.73
CA GLU A 492 -7.48 -12.93 18.18
C GLU A 492 -6.14 -12.25 18.47
N ALA A 493 -5.09 -12.61 17.74
CA ALA A 493 -3.77 -12.02 17.89
C ALA A 493 -3.76 -10.52 17.58
N PHE A 494 -4.39 -10.11 16.48
CA PHE A 494 -4.34 -8.73 16.00
C PHE A 494 -5.50 -7.84 16.45
N TYR A 495 -6.56 -8.38 17.09
CA TYR A 495 -7.58 -7.54 17.70
C TYR A 495 -6.95 -6.59 18.71
N SER A 496 -7.09 -5.29 18.50
CA SER A 496 -6.54 -4.28 19.40
C SER A 496 -7.41 -4.10 20.63
N THR A 497 -6.79 -4.00 21.81
CA THR A 497 -7.44 -3.60 23.05
C THR A 497 -7.37 -2.08 23.28
N ALA A 498 -6.57 -1.35 22.50
CA ALA A 498 -6.57 0.11 22.47
C ALA A 498 -7.84 0.65 21.80
N ILE A 499 -8.32 1.80 22.28
CA ILE A 499 -9.57 2.42 21.81
C ILE A 499 -9.41 2.99 20.40
N GLU A 500 -8.24 3.60 20.15
CA GLU A 500 -7.94 4.23 18.86
C GLU A 500 -7.72 3.26 17.71
N ASN A 501 -7.44 1.99 17.99
CA ASN A 501 -7.11 0.99 16.99
C ASN A 501 -8.17 -0.10 16.94
N ILE A 502 -8.47 -0.58 15.74
CA ILE A 502 -9.34 -1.74 15.53
C ILE A 502 -8.50 -3.00 15.52
N VAL A 503 -7.39 -2.96 14.81
CA VAL A 503 -6.33 -3.99 14.81
C VAL A 503 -5.00 -3.36 15.19
N ILE A 504 -4.06 -4.17 15.70
CA ILE A 504 -2.70 -3.72 15.98
C ILE A 504 -1.98 -3.48 14.65
N PRO A 505 -1.50 -2.26 14.36
CA PRO A 505 -1.00 -1.87 13.05
C PRO A 505 0.48 -2.21 12.87
N VAL A 506 0.83 -3.49 12.79
CA VAL A 506 2.18 -3.94 12.44
C VAL A 506 2.32 -4.16 10.93
N CYS A 507 3.53 -4.16 10.42
CA CYS A 507 3.84 -4.19 8.99
C CYS A 507 3.33 -2.93 8.27
N ASP A 508 3.14 -2.97 6.96
CA ASP A 508 2.50 -1.89 6.20
C ASP A 508 1.01 -1.84 6.55
N ALA A 509 0.68 -1.33 7.74
CA ALA A 509 -0.65 -1.40 8.30
C ALA A 509 -1.10 -0.06 8.92
N HIS A 510 -2.39 0.09 9.04
CA HIS A 510 -3.08 1.15 9.75
C HIS A 510 -4.14 0.55 10.69
N PRO A 511 -4.74 1.32 11.62
CA PRO A 511 -5.63 0.76 12.65
C PRO A 511 -7.02 0.32 12.17
N HIS A 512 -7.31 0.34 10.86
CA HIS A 512 -8.60 -0.05 10.29
C HIS A 512 -8.54 -1.39 9.57
N PHE A 513 -9.66 -2.07 9.38
CA PHE A 513 -9.69 -3.39 8.75
C PHE A 513 -10.74 -3.53 7.63
N GLY A 514 -11.91 -2.93 7.78
CA GLY A 514 -13.00 -2.97 6.81
C GLY A 514 -14.15 -3.91 7.16
N VAL A 515 -15.38 -3.42 7.04
CA VAL A 515 -16.59 -4.15 7.44
C VAL A 515 -16.88 -5.33 6.53
N GLY A 516 -16.75 -5.16 5.20
CA GLY A 516 -16.97 -6.22 4.24
C GLY A 516 -16.03 -7.40 4.40
N VAL A 517 -14.77 -7.11 4.70
CA VAL A 517 -13.76 -8.13 5.01
C VAL A 517 -14.14 -8.91 6.27
N CYS A 518 -14.54 -8.21 7.34
CA CYS A 518 -15.00 -8.85 8.57
C CYS A 518 -16.24 -9.73 8.33
N ASN A 519 -17.18 -9.28 7.49
CA ASN A 519 -18.34 -10.09 7.10
C ASN A 519 -17.93 -11.37 6.40
N PHE A 520 -17.03 -11.27 5.42
CA PHE A 520 -16.52 -12.44 4.70
C PHE A 520 -15.83 -13.42 5.65
N LEU A 521 -14.85 -12.95 6.44
CA LEU A 521 -14.08 -13.79 7.36
C LEU A 521 -14.96 -14.40 8.46
N THR A 522 -15.98 -13.68 8.92
CA THR A 522 -16.97 -14.23 9.87
C THR A 522 -17.78 -15.35 9.22
N ALA A 523 -18.26 -15.15 7.99
CA ALA A 523 -19.07 -16.13 7.28
C ALA A 523 -18.32 -17.45 7.06
N ILE A 524 -17.04 -17.40 6.70
CA ILE A 524 -16.23 -18.60 6.46
C ILE A 524 -15.69 -19.26 7.74
N SER A 525 -15.69 -18.55 8.89
CA SER A 525 -15.25 -19.06 10.20
C SER A 525 -16.38 -19.58 11.08
N ASN A 526 -17.51 -19.96 10.49
CA ASN A 526 -18.72 -20.46 11.20
C ASN A 526 -19.26 -19.48 12.25
N ASN A 527 -19.14 -18.19 12.04
CA ASN A 527 -19.64 -17.11 12.90
C ASN A 527 -19.16 -17.18 14.36
N ASN A 528 -18.00 -17.77 14.62
CA ASN A 528 -17.44 -17.88 15.96
C ASN A 528 -15.97 -17.47 16.00
N SER A 529 -15.72 -16.19 15.77
CA SER A 529 -14.36 -15.67 15.78
C SER A 529 -14.32 -14.19 16.19
N ARG A 530 -13.13 -13.71 16.54
CA ARG A 530 -12.88 -12.32 16.91
C ARG A 530 -13.16 -11.33 15.77
N TRP A 531 -13.35 -11.77 14.54
CA TRP A 531 -13.80 -10.93 13.43
C TRP A 531 -15.10 -10.18 13.73
N ILE A 532 -15.96 -10.74 14.58
CA ILE A 532 -17.21 -10.10 15.04
C ILE A 532 -16.90 -8.83 15.81
N ASP A 533 -15.93 -8.85 16.72
CA ASP A 533 -15.58 -7.68 17.54
C ASP A 533 -14.79 -6.65 16.73
N ILE A 534 -13.94 -7.08 15.83
CA ILE A 534 -13.26 -6.21 14.87
C ILE A 534 -14.31 -5.45 14.04
N LYS A 535 -15.34 -6.13 13.53
CA LYS A 535 -16.47 -5.51 12.84
C LYS A 535 -17.22 -4.51 13.71
N ARG A 536 -17.50 -4.84 14.97
CA ARG A 536 -18.17 -3.92 15.90
C ARG A 536 -17.38 -2.64 16.10
N LYS A 537 -16.06 -2.75 16.27
CA LYS A 537 -15.18 -1.58 16.36
C LYS A 537 -15.16 -0.75 15.08
N GLU A 538 -15.16 -1.39 13.90
CA GLU A 538 -15.25 -0.67 12.62
C GLU A 538 -16.55 0.11 12.45
N LEU A 539 -17.65 -0.39 13.02
CA LEU A 539 -18.96 0.24 12.94
C LEU A 539 -19.19 1.31 14.02
N ASP A 540 -18.40 1.30 15.10
CA ASP A 540 -18.63 2.17 16.26
C ASP A 540 -18.46 3.65 15.89
N GLY A 541 -19.52 4.43 16.12
CA GLY A 541 -19.54 5.88 15.86
C GLY A 541 -19.50 6.29 14.37
N ARG A 542 -19.65 5.35 13.42
CA ARG A 542 -19.56 5.63 11.97
C ARG A 542 -20.89 5.40 11.27
N VAL A 543 -21.18 6.28 10.32
CA VAL A 543 -22.19 6.01 9.30
C VAL A 543 -21.55 5.07 8.28
N TYR A 544 -22.02 3.85 8.21
CA TYR A 544 -21.50 2.84 7.30
C TYR A 544 -22.34 2.76 6.02
N GLU A 545 -21.69 3.01 4.90
CA GLU A 545 -22.22 2.64 3.59
C GLU A 545 -21.69 1.26 3.22
N PRO A 546 -22.56 0.29 2.90
CA PRO A 546 -22.11 -1.06 2.56
C PRO A 546 -21.23 -1.06 1.32
N ASP A 547 -20.00 -1.57 1.44
CA ASP A 547 -19.14 -1.90 0.31
C ASP A 547 -19.68 -3.10 -0.45
N LEU A 548 -19.16 -3.33 -1.66
CA LEU A 548 -19.65 -4.41 -2.53
C LEU A 548 -19.49 -5.79 -1.86
N LEU A 549 -18.40 -6.04 -1.14
CA LEU A 549 -18.20 -7.31 -0.44
C LEU A 549 -19.27 -7.53 0.63
N SER A 550 -19.68 -6.48 1.35
CA SER A 550 -20.79 -6.55 2.30
C SER A 550 -22.14 -6.79 1.66
N LEU A 551 -22.32 -6.35 0.40
CA LEU A 551 -23.55 -6.58 -0.34
C LEU A 551 -23.63 -8.03 -0.86
N VAL A 552 -22.56 -8.58 -1.37
CA VAL A 552 -22.57 -9.94 -1.96
C VAL A 552 -22.51 -11.06 -0.91
N ILE A 553 -21.93 -10.79 0.29
CA ILE A 553 -21.87 -11.78 1.36
C ILE A 553 -23.11 -11.68 2.25
N PRO A 554 -23.87 -12.76 2.45
CA PRO A 554 -25.00 -12.76 3.37
C PRO A 554 -24.54 -12.36 4.76
N GLN A 555 -25.20 -11.35 5.32
CA GLN A 555 -24.89 -10.92 6.69
C GLN A 555 -25.68 -11.80 7.66
N ASN A 556 -24.96 -12.54 8.48
CA ASN A 556 -25.54 -13.22 9.62
C ASN A 556 -25.73 -12.23 10.77
N GLU A 557 -26.71 -12.49 11.64
CA GLU A 557 -26.86 -11.74 12.89
C GLU A 557 -25.57 -11.81 13.71
N MET A 558 -25.21 -10.70 14.36
CA MET A 558 -23.99 -10.65 15.16
C MET A 558 -24.18 -11.56 16.40
N ASN A 559 -23.43 -12.65 16.43
CA ASN A 559 -23.36 -13.52 17.59
C ASN A 559 -22.67 -12.83 18.79
N GLU A 560 -22.74 -13.43 19.96
CA GLU A 560 -21.98 -12.98 21.11
C GLU A 560 -20.47 -13.03 20.82
N SER A 561 -19.72 -12.12 21.47
CA SER A 561 -18.27 -12.09 21.38
C SER A 561 -17.68 -13.39 21.95
N PRO A 562 -16.75 -14.05 21.29
CA PRO A 562 -16.02 -15.16 21.87
C PRO A 562 -15.20 -14.70 23.08
N ALA A 563 -14.94 -15.59 24.04
CA ALA A 563 -14.06 -15.28 25.16
C ALA A 563 -12.66 -14.90 24.64
N MET A 564 -12.01 -13.90 25.27
CA MET A 564 -10.67 -13.48 24.93
C MET A 564 -9.66 -14.61 25.23
N LYS A 565 -8.83 -14.98 24.26
CA LYS A 565 -7.74 -15.93 24.48
C LYS A 565 -6.61 -15.26 25.23
N THR A 566 -6.14 -15.89 26.29
CA THR A 566 -5.06 -15.33 27.14
C THR A 566 -3.68 -15.46 26.49
N PHE A 567 -3.49 -16.43 25.63
CA PHE A 567 -2.25 -16.65 24.91
C PHE A 567 -2.53 -17.21 23.51
N VAL A 568 -1.92 -16.59 22.49
CA VAL A 568 -2.03 -17.02 21.10
C VAL A 568 -0.64 -17.12 20.50
N PHE A 569 -0.41 -18.18 19.76
CA PHE A 569 0.82 -18.39 19.00
C PHE A 569 0.50 -18.69 17.54
N LEU A 570 1.11 -17.91 16.65
CA LEU A 570 1.08 -18.07 15.20
C LEU A 570 2.48 -18.43 14.72
N PRO A 571 2.85 -19.73 14.73
CA PRO A 571 4.22 -20.16 14.51
C PRO A 571 4.73 -19.86 13.10
N GLU A 572 3.84 -19.86 12.11
CA GLU A 572 4.25 -19.63 10.73
C GLU A 572 4.60 -18.17 10.46
N MET A 573 3.86 -17.24 11.02
CA MET A 573 4.20 -15.81 10.95
C MET A 573 5.25 -15.39 11.99
N GLY A 574 5.45 -16.16 13.04
CA GLY A 574 6.35 -15.83 14.13
C GLY A 574 5.78 -14.81 15.11
N ILE A 575 4.47 -14.85 15.38
CA ILE A 575 3.77 -13.95 16.30
C ILE A 575 3.34 -14.68 17.56
N MET A 576 3.57 -14.06 18.73
CA MET A 576 2.96 -14.45 19.99
C MET A 576 2.23 -13.30 20.65
N THR A 577 1.08 -13.57 21.27
CA THR A 577 0.37 -12.56 22.06
C THR A 577 -0.01 -13.09 23.45
N SER A 578 0.10 -12.22 24.45
CA SER A 578 -0.44 -12.42 25.79
C SER A 578 -1.49 -11.35 26.06
N THR A 579 -2.71 -11.76 26.39
CA THR A 579 -3.82 -10.85 26.72
C THR A 579 -4.33 -11.20 28.12
N ARG A 580 -4.15 -10.29 29.07
CA ARG A 580 -4.42 -10.53 30.49
C ARG A 580 -5.17 -9.36 31.12
N ARG A 581 -5.75 -9.59 32.31
CA ARG A 581 -6.41 -8.56 33.10
C ARG A 581 -5.46 -7.97 34.14
N LEU A 582 -5.47 -6.64 34.25
CA LEU A 582 -4.97 -5.91 35.39
C LEU A 582 -6.15 -5.11 35.98
N GLY A 583 -6.72 -5.58 37.05
CA GLY A 583 -8.02 -5.11 37.50
C GLY A 583 -9.11 -5.34 36.44
N ASN A 584 -9.83 -4.27 36.12
CA ASN A 584 -10.87 -4.32 35.08
C ASN A 584 -10.35 -4.00 33.67
N GLU A 585 -9.08 -3.66 33.52
CA GLU A 585 -8.48 -3.25 32.27
C GLU A 585 -7.72 -4.40 31.60
N TRP A 586 -7.61 -4.30 30.27
CA TRP A 586 -6.79 -5.24 29.49
C TRP A 586 -5.34 -4.77 29.40
N LEU A 587 -4.43 -5.72 29.55
CA LEU A 587 -3.02 -5.62 29.16
C LEU A 587 -2.78 -6.65 28.06
N LYS A 588 -2.46 -6.17 26.86
CA LYS A 588 -2.10 -7.02 25.72
C LYS A 588 -0.67 -6.73 25.29
N ILE A 589 0.10 -7.80 25.07
CA ILE A 589 1.47 -7.74 24.60
C ILE A 589 1.55 -8.61 23.36
N LEU A 590 1.93 -8.04 22.22
CA LEU A 590 2.23 -8.75 20.99
C LEU A 590 3.75 -8.77 20.82
N ILE A 591 4.33 -9.95 20.60
CA ILE A 591 5.75 -10.18 20.33
C ILE A 591 5.89 -10.61 18.90
N GLN A 592 6.81 -9.99 18.20
CA GLN A 592 6.95 -10.08 16.76
C GLN A 592 8.29 -10.75 16.40
N GLY A 593 8.19 -11.91 15.75
CA GLY A 593 9.27 -12.53 15.02
C GLY A 593 9.32 -12.00 13.60
N ASN A 594 9.08 -12.78 12.67
CA ASN A 594 8.74 -12.54 11.27
C ASN A 594 9.19 -13.71 10.40
N LYS A 595 8.64 -13.80 9.18
CA LYS A 595 9.02 -14.77 8.19
C LYS A 595 9.89 -14.15 7.11
N ALA A 596 10.82 -14.91 6.57
CA ALA A 596 11.63 -14.50 5.44
C ALA A 596 10.78 -14.30 4.18
N ASN A 597 11.20 -13.36 3.33
CA ASN A 597 10.59 -13.10 2.02
C ASN A 597 9.09 -12.75 2.03
N ALA A 598 8.58 -12.29 3.16
CA ALA A 598 7.24 -11.73 3.23
C ALA A 598 7.26 -10.28 2.72
N GLY A 599 6.34 -9.95 1.83
CA GLY A 599 6.10 -8.56 1.39
C GLY A 599 5.60 -7.69 2.55
N HIS A 600 5.73 -6.37 2.40
CA HIS A 600 5.16 -5.39 3.33
C HIS A 600 5.59 -5.49 4.79
N THR A 601 6.63 -6.27 5.09
CA THR A 601 7.22 -6.37 6.42
C THR A 601 8.21 -5.24 6.68
N HIS A 602 8.49 -4.99 7.96
CA HIS A 602 9.46 -4.01 8.41
C HIS A 602 10.73 -4.66 8.95
N GLU A 603 11.72 -3.84 9.28
CA GLU A 603 12.97 -4.28 9.93
C GLU A 603 12.77 -4.38 11.46
N ASP A 604 11.81 -5.21 11.87
CA ASP A 604 11.19 -5.24 13.19
C ASP A 604 11.30 -6.58 13.95
N LYS A 605 12.16 -7.49 13.49
CA LYS A 605 12.36 -8.81 14.10
C LYS A 605 12.85 -8.69 15.55
N GLY A 606 12.03 -9.17 16.48
CA GLY A 606 12.26 -9.01 17.93
C GLY A 606 11.61 -7.76 18.52
N SER A 607 10.77 -7.05 17.76
CA SER A 607 9.94 -5.96 18.27
C SER A 607 8.73 -6.48 19.06
N PHE A 608 8.00 -5.55 19.67
CA PHE A 608 6.79 -5.84 20.42
C PHE A 608 5.85 -4.63 20.46
N VAL A 609 4.56 -4.90 20.70
CA VAL A 609 3.55 -3.87 20.97
C VAL A 609 2.94 -4.13 22.34
N ILE A 610 2.68 -3.07 23.10
CA ILE A 610 1.99 -3.13 24.39
C ILE A 610 0.79 -2.19 24.36
N GLU A 611 -0.38 -2.77 24.56
CA GLU A 611 -1.61 -2.03 24.81
C GLU A 611 -2.06 -2.25 26.25
N PHE A 612 -2.37 -1.17 26.96
CA PHE A 612 -2.80 -1.22 28.35
C PHE A 612 -3.89 -0.19 28.63
N ALA A 613 -4.92 -0.61 29.36
CA ALA A 613 -6.02 0.26 29.80
C ALA A 613 -6.66 1.08 28.65
N GLY A 614 -6.73 0.47 27.45
CA GLY A 614 -7.33 1.07 26.27
C GLY A 614 -6.42 1.99 25.46
N GLU A 615 -5.11 2.04 25.71
CA GLU A 615 -4.14 2.90 25.04
C GLU A 615 -2.88 2.13 24.66
N THR A 616 -2.12 2.64 23.66
CA THR A 616 -0.88 2.02 23.16
C THR A 616 0.34 2.59 23.89
N PHE A 617 0.94 1.82 24.79
CA PHE A 617 2.11 2.19 25.60
C PHE A 617 3.44 1.90 24.90
N ALA A 618 3.52 0.86 24.10
CA ALA A 618 4.63 0.61 23.20
C ALA A 618 4.01 0.30 21.82
N GLY A 619 4.23 1.18 20.84
CA GLY A 619 3.55 1.11 19.54
C GLY A 619 4.48 0.69 18.42
N ASP A 620 3.88 0.02 17.46
CA ASP A 620 4.23 0.04 16.05
C ASP A 620 3.14 0.85 15.35
N TYR A 621 3.53 1.79 14.51
CA TYR A 621 2.54 2.69 13.92
C TYR A 621 2.26 2.38 12.46
N GLY A 622 2.83 1.28 11.99
CA GLY A 622 2.61 0.78 10.63
C GLY A 622 2.98 1.80 9.54
N VAL A 623 2.52 1.56 8.36
CA VAL A 623 2.58 2.49 7.22
C VAL A 623 1.38 2.22 6.32
N SER A 624 0.65 3.25 5.93
CA SER A 624 -0.45 3.10 4.99
C SER A 624 -0.38 4.04 3.78
N ASN A 625 0.55 4.99 3.81
CA ASN A 625 0.68 6.00 2.77
C ASN A 625 2.04 5.93 2.10
N TYR A 626 2.15 5.12 1.05
CA TYR A 626 3.36 5.05 0.21
C TYR A 626 3.70 6.36 -0.50
N ALA A 627 2.78 7.28 -0.50
CA ALA A 627 2.98 8.61 -1.00
C ALA A 627 3.78 9.50 -0.06
N ASP A 628 3.89 9.13 1.22
CA ASP A 628 4.68 9.88 2.19
C ASP A 628 6.12 9.38 2.20
N ALA A 629 7.08 10.29 2.08
CA ALA A 629 8.49 9.95 2.17
C ALA A 629 8.87 9.32 3.53
N MET A 630 8.11 9.62 4.60
CA MET A 630 8.29 9.01 5.92
C MET A 630 7.97 7.51 5.94
N THR A 631 7.23 7.00 4.96
CA THR A 631 6.91 5.56 4.86
C THR A 631 8.16 4.69 4.93
N PHE A 632 9.18 5.01 4.15
CA PHE A 632 10.41 4.22 4.11
C PHE A 632 11.26 4.39 5.37
N ILE A 633 11.21 5.55 6.00
CA ILE A 633 11.89 5.81 7.27
C ILE A 633 11.24 4.99 8.38
N SER A 634 9.92 4.95 8.42
CA SER A 634 9.16 4.26 9.47
C SER A 634 9.35 2.74 9.45
N LYS A 635 9.81 2.17 8.33
CA LYS A 635 10.14 0.73 8.22
C LYS A 635 11.46 0.35 8.87
N GLN A 636 12.32 1.31 9.17
CA GLN A 636 13.66 1.05 9.68
C GLN A 636 13.65 0.55 11.12
N CYS A 637 14.64 -0.29 11.48
CA CYS A 637 14.72 -0.95 12.79
C CYS A 637 14.72 0.02 13.98
N GLN A 638 15.30 1.21 13.84
CA GLN A 638 15.34 2.21 14.89
C GLN A 638 13.97 2.79 15.27
N TRP A 639 12.94 2.60 14.42
CA TRP A 639 11.58 3.06 14.66
C TRP A 639 10.66 1.98 15.26
N HIS A 640 11.24 0.85 15.65
CA HIS A 640 10.54 -0.25 16.31
C HIS A 640 11.04 -0.48 17.74
N ASN A 641 10.29 -1.27 18.52
CA ASN A 641 10.60 -1.53 19.94
C ASN A 641 11.64 -2.66 20.07
N MET A 642 12.90 -2.39 19.75
CA MET A 642 13.91 -3.43 19.65
C MET A 642 15.30 -2.97 20.05
N LEU A 643 16.18 -3.97 20.31
CA LEU A 643 17.61 -3.74 20.47
C LEU A 643 18.27 -3.71 19.10
N ILE A 644 19.03 -2.68 18.82
CA ILE A 644 19.82 -2.53 17.60
C ILE A 644 21.30 -2.34 17.90
N PRO A 645 22.22 -2.81 17.05
CA PRO A 645 23.64 -2.56 17.23
C PRO A 645 23.99 -1.12 16.85
N LEU A 646 25.07 -0.61 17.43
CA LEU A 646 25.68 0.64 16.99
C LEU A 646 26.84 0.32 16.01
N SER A 647 27.01 1.18 15.02
CA SER A 647 28.18 1.16 14.12
C SER A 647 29.44 1.67 14.83
N ASP A 648 30.59 1.55 14.17
CA ASP A 648 31.92 1.95 14.75
C ASP A 648 31.98 3.45 15.12
N ASP A 649 31.15 4.29 14.50
CA ASP A 649 31.00 5.72 14.80
C ASP A 649 29.87 6.03 15.79
N GLU A 650 29.40 5.04 16.52
CA GLU A 650 28.34 5.13 17.53
C GLU A 650 26.98 5.54 17.01
N ARG A 651 26.74 5.49 15.70
CA ARG A 651 25.41 5.66 15.11
C ARG A 651 24.65 4.33 15.11
N PRO A 652 23.32 4.35 15.14
CA PRO A 652 22.53 3.15 14.89
C PRO A 652 22.98 2.48 13.59
N ALA A 653 23.10 1.16 13.61
CA ALA A 653 23.43 0.43 12.40
C ALA A 653 22.36 0.72 11.32
N PRO A 654 22.79 0.88 10.08
CA PRO A 654 21.82 1.01 9.00
C PRO A 654 20.97 -0.24 8.94
N ASP A 655 19.76 -0.04 8.47
CA ASP A 655 18.78 -1.10 8.25
C ASP A 655 19.38 -2.14 7.35
N ASN A 656 19.41 -3.34 7.79
CA ASN A 656 19.33 -4.55 6.99
C ASN A 656 19.74 -5.75 7.85
N PRO A 657 18.84 -6.22 8.70
CA PRO A 657 18.92 -7.59 9.16
C PRO A 657 18.80 -8.51 7.94
N VAL A 658 19.53 -9.58 7.96
CA VAL A 658 19.39 -10.62 6.93
C VAL A 658 17.96 -11.16 6.99
N THR A 659 17.35 -11.32 5.84
CA THR A 659 15.99 -11.86 5.72
C THR A 659 15.99 -13.35 6.03
N VAL A 660 15.57 -13.72 7.23
CA VAL A 660 15.47 -15.10 7.72
C VAL A 660 14.22 -15.25 8.59
N ASP A 661 13.72 -16.47 8.70
CA ASP A 661 12.62 -16.77 9.61
C ASP A 661 13.06 -16.61 11.07
N VAL A 662 12.27 -15.88 11.84
CA VAL A 662 12.48 -15.67 13.27
C VAL A 662 11.19 -16.01 14.00
N LYS A 663 11.26 -16.96 14.91
CA LYS A 663 10.09 -17.44 15.66
C LYS A 663 10.31 -17.28 17.16
N PRO A 664 9.38 -16.64 17.89
CA PRO A 664 9.38 -16.65 19.34
C PRO A 664 9.09 -18.04 19.87
N VAL A 665 9.64 -18.35 21.03
CA VAL A 665 9.41 -19.60 21.75
C VAL A 665 9.00 -19.25 23.18
N GLY A 666 7.92 -19.88 23.66
CA GLY A 666 7.49 -19.62 25.02
C GLY A 666 6.07 -20.13 25.31
N GLU A 667 5.61 -19.79 26.49
CA GLU A 667 4.31 -20.16 27.00
C GLU A 667 3.71 -19.05 27.86
N GLY A 668 2.39 -19.10 28.05
CA GLY A 668 1.70 -18.14 28.89
C GLY A 668 0.28 -18.55 29.22
N ASP A 669 -0.22 -17.95 30.29
CA ASP A 669 -1.59 -18.11 30.79
C ASP A 669 -2.20 -16.77 31.24
N ALA A 670 -3.31 -16.80 31.95
CA ALA A 670 -4.00 -15.60 32.44
C ALA A 670 -3.20 -14.78 33.47
N LEU A 671 -2.18 -15.37 34.10
CA LEU A 671 -1.42 -14.74 35.19
C LEU A 671 0.01 -14.38 34.76
N ARG A 672 0.64 -15.22 33.99
CA ARG A 672 2.07 -15.09 33.64
C ARG A 672 2.35 -15.52 32.20
N PHE A 673 3.45 -15.00 31.65
CA PHE A 673 4.02 -15.56 30.42
C PHE A 673 5.54 -15.41 30.44
N LYS A 674 6.19 -16.27 29.67
CA LYS A 674 7.62 -16.16 29.38
C LYS A 674 7.86 -16.56 27.93
N VAL A 675 8.44 -15.67 27.18
CA VAL A 675 8.73 -15.83 25.75
C VAL A 675 10.15 -15.38 25.47
N SER A 676 10.84 -16.09 24.61
CA SER A 676 12.15 -15.69 24.11
C SER A 676 12.20 -15.74 22.58
N ILE A 677 13.08 -14.94 22.01
CA ILE A 677 13.34 -14.87 20.58
C ILE A 677 14.83 -14.75 20.34
N ASP A 678 15.35 -15.58 19.44
CA ASP A 678 16.73 -15.49 18.97
C ASP A 678 16.78 -14.67 17.67
N VAL A 679 17.31 -13.47 17.76
CA VAL A 679 17.52 -12.56 16.63
C VAL A 679 18.98 -12.45 16.22
N THR A 680 19.78 -13.44 16.57
CA THR A 680 21.22 -13.50 16.20
C THR A 680 21.39 -13.53 14.69
N GLN A 681 20.64 -14.40 14.03
CA GLN A 681 20.82 -14.63 12.59
C GLN A 681 20.38 -13.43 11.73
N PRO A 682 19.27 -12.76 11.97
CA PRO A 682 18.96 -11.49 11.28
C PRO A 682 20.12 -10.48 11.37
N TRP A 683 20.71 -10.37 12.54
CA TRP A 683 21.80 -9.44 12.79
C TRP A 683 23.20 -10.09 12.76
N MET A 684 23.38 -11.17 12.03
CA MET A 684 24.62 -11.96 11.98
C MET A 684 25.87 -11.16 11.56
N MET A 685 25.70 -10.01 10.92
CA MET A 685 26.83 -9.14 10.58
C MET A 685 27.39 -8.40 11.81
N PHE A 686 26.57 -8.20 12.85
CA PHE A 686 26.91 -7.42 14.04
C PHE A 686 27.01 -8.26 15.30
N PHE A 687 26.20 -9.30 15.45
CA PHE A 687 26.14 -10.12 16.66
C PHE A 687 26.69 -11.52 16.46
N ASN A 688 27.38 -12.05 17.51
CA ASN A 688 27.61 -13.47 17.70
C ASN A 688 26.40 -14.11 18.41
N ARG A 689 25.72 -13.33 19.24
CA ARG A 689 24.50 -13.73 19.96
C ARG A 689 23.64 -12.52 20.26
N ASN A 690 22.33 -12.65 20.02
CA ASN A 690 21.33 -11.66 20.42
C ASN A 690 20.02 -12.40 20.74
N ILE A 691 19.76 -12.60 22.03
CA ILE A 691 18.54 -13.28 22.51
C ILE A 691 17.77 -12.31 23.38
N ARG A 692 16.51 -12.08 23.03
CA ARG A 692 15.57 -11.29 23.81
C ARG A 692 14.60 -12.18 24.52
N THR A 693 14.31 -11.88 25.79
CA THR A 693 13.31 -12.59 26.61
C THR A 693 12.35 -11.59 27.24
N TRP A 694 11.09 -11.89 27.16
CA TRP A 694 10.02 -11.23 27.91
C TRP A 694 9.57 -12.19 29.01
N ASP A 695 9.69 -11.75 30.27
CA ASP A 695 9.27 -12.50 31.46
C ASP A 695 8.32 -11.64 32.25
N SER A 696 7.06 -12.08 32.33
CA SER A 696 6.02 -11.36 33.06
C SER A 696 5.37 -12.29 34.10
N PRO A 697 5.89 -12.28 35.33
CA PRO A 697 5.42 -13.15 36.42
C PRO A 697 4.00 -12.78 36.91
N SER A 698 3.57 -11.56 36.63
CA SER A 698 2.20 -11.09 36.89
C SER A 698 1.82 -9.99 35.89
N PRO A 699 0.52 -9.64 35.74
CA PRO A 699 0.09 -8.58 34.85
C PRO A 699 0.73 -7.20 35.12
N GLU A 700 1.11 -6.92 36.38
CA GLU A 700 1.71 -5.65 36.77
C GLU A 700 3.19 -5.53 36.36
N GLN A 701 3.85 -6.65 36.05
CA GLN A 701 5.30 -6.68 35.87
C GLN A 701 5.70 -7.30 34.55
N LEU A 702 6.60 -6.65 33.86
CA LEU A 702 7.27 -7.15 32.66
C LEU A 702 8.76 -6.88 32.77
N VAL A 703 9.57 -7.90 32.52
CA VAL A 703 11.03 -7.80 32.41
C VAL A 703 11.43 -8.18 31.01
N ILE A 704 12.03 -7.24 30.26
CA ILE A 704 12.62 -7.50 28.95
C ILE A 704 14.11 -7.61 29.13
N THR A 705 14.68 -8.75 28.77
CA THR A 705 16.12 -8.99 28.88
C THR A 705 16.70 -9.22 27.50
N ASP A 706 17.65 -8.39 27.12
CA ASP A 706 18.49 -8.56 25.93
C ASP A 706 19.85 -9.10 26.35
N ASP A 707 20.16 -10.33 25.96
CA ASP A 707 21.46 -10.99 26.17
C ASP A 707 22.22 -11.00 24.86
N TYR A 708 23.28 -10.19 24.74
CA TYR A 708 23.97 -9.95 23.50
C TYR A 708 25.50 -10.09 23.58
N ASP A 709 26.09 -10.47 22.44
CA ASP A 709 27.51 -10.51 22.17
C ASP A 709 27.76 -9.96 20.77
N LEU A 710 28.42 -8.81 20.70
CA LEU A 710 28.75 -8.13 19.44
C LEU A 710 30.06 -8.66 18.86
N LYS A 711 30.16 -8.72 17.56
CA LYS A 711 31.41 -9.05 16.84
C LYS A 711 32.51 -7.98 17.01
N ARG A 712 32.12 -6.74 17.27
CA ARG A 712 33.02 -5.60 17.44
C ARG A 712 32.71 -4.85 18.74
N LYS A 713 33.71 -4.13 19.27
CA LYS A 713 33.54 -3.25 20.42
C LYS A 713 32.84 -1.96 19.99
N SER A 714 31.53 -1.98 19.95
CA SER A 714 30.70 -0.79 19.72
C SER A 714 29.73 -0.61 20.89
N GLY A 715 28.48 -0.90 20.70
CA GLY A 715 27.42 -0.82 21.70
C GLY A 715 26.08 -1.18 21.09
N VAL A 716 25.08 -1.02 21.92
CA VAL A 716 23.68 -1.30 21.52
C VAL A 716 22.77 -0.18 21.96
N GLU A 717 21.65 -0.02 21.24
CA GLU A 717 20.54 0.83 21.65
C GLU A 717 19.26 -0.01 21.72
N PHE A 718 18.57 0.10 22.85
CA PHE A 718 17.21 -0.39 22.96
C PHE A 718 16.25 0.78 22.76
N ASN A 719 15.30 0.63 21.84
CA ASN A 719 14.32 1.63 21.46
C ASN A 719 12.94 1.26 21.99
N TRP A 720 12.21 2.27 22.45
CA TRP A 720 10.81 2.16 22.86
C TRP A 720 10.01 3.33 22.25
N GLN A 721 8.97 3.03 21.50
CA GLN A 721 8.16 4.02 20.77
C GLN A 721 6.81 4.20 21.44
N THR A 722 6.39 5.44 21.69
CA THR A 722 5.04 5.74 22.21
C THR A 722 4.56 7.13 21.80
N MET A 723 3.26 7.26 21.51
CA MET A 723 2.62 8.57 21.31
C MET A 723 2.11 9.18 22.62
N LEU A 724 2.14 8.43 23.73
CA LEU A 724 1.72 8.92 25.04
C LEU A 724 2.77 9.88 25.64
N PRO A 725 2.35 10.77 26.53
CA PRO A 725 3.26 11.64 27.28
C PRO A 725 4.31 10.86 28.04
N VAL A 726 5.57 11.30 27.94
CA VAL A 726 6.73 10.68 28.58
C VAL A 726 7.42 11.66 29.50
N VAL A 727 7.68 11.24 30.73
CA VAL A 727 8.40 12.06 31.74
C VAL A 727 9.50 11.23 32.39
N ARG A 728 10.71 11.79 32.49
CA ARG A 728 11.80 11.19 33.26
C ARG A 728 11.65 11.59 34.73
N LYS A 729 11.55 10.62 35.63
CA LYS A 729 11.49 10.80 37.10
C LYS A 729 12.63 10.03 37.76
N GLY A 730 13.76 10.70 37.97
CA GLY A 730 14.98 10.08 38.55
C GLY A 730 15.52 8.95 37.66
N ASN A 731 15.50 7.72 38.19
CA ASN A 731 15.95 6.51 37.49
C ASN A 731 14.83 5.77 36.75
N LYS A 732 13.72 6.46 36.48
CA LYS A 732 12.58 5.89 35.77
C LYS A 732 12.11 6.80 34.64
N ILE A 733 11.60 6.17 33.59
CA ILE A 733 10.74 6.80 32.59
C ILE A 733 9.30 6.43 32.91
N VAL A 734 8.44 7.42 32.93
CA VAL A 734 7.01 7.25 33.18
C VAL A 734 6.27 7.60 31.91
N ILE A 735 5.51 6.64 31.37
CA ILE A 735 4.58 6.84 30.26
C ILE A 735 3.20 6.97 30.87
N GLU A 736 2.54 8.09 30.59
CA GLU A 736 1.26 8.43 31.23
C GLU A 736 0.10 8.35 30.23
N GLY A 737 -0.72 7.31 30.29
CA GLY A 737 -2.00 7.23 29.63
C GLY A 737 -3.14 7.88 30.45
N ASN A 738 -4.35 7.86 29.92
CA ASN A 738 -5.54 8.40 30.62
C ASN A 738 -5.92 7.56 31.83
N ARG A 739 -5.92 6.22 31.69
CA ARG A 739 -6.34 5.27 32.75
C ARG A 739 -5.20 4.40 33.29
N GLY A 740 -4.07 4.38 32.60
CA GLY A 740 -2.92 3.57 32.94
C GLY A 740 -1.62 4.36 33.01
N ILE A 741 -0.63 3.77 33.68
CA ILE A 741 0.75 4.28 33.79
C ILE A 741 1.69 3.10 33.56
N ALA A 742 2.74 3.29 32.77
CA ALA A 742 3.87 2.38 32.69
C ALA A 742 5.12 3.07 33.25
N GLU A 743 5.74 2.48 34.27
CA GLU A 743 7.02 2.91 34.81
C GLU A 743 8.12 2.01 34.27
N ILE A 744 9.03 2.54 33.49
CA ILE A 744 10.19 1.85 32.92
C ILE A 744 11.42 2.21 33.74
N HIS A 745 12.05 1.25 34.40
CA HIS A 745 13.32 1.47 35.07
C HIS A 745 14.44 1.59 34.05
N ILE A 746 15.23 2.66 34.11
CA ILE A 746 16.38 2.85 33.25
C ILE A 746 17.38 1.71 33.51
N PRO A 747 17.74 0.90 32.49
CA PRO A 747 18.64 -0.23 32.70
C PRO A 747 19.98 0.19 33.24
N SER A 748 20.57 -0.61 34.13
CA SER A 748 21.86 -0.32 34.77
C SER A 748 22.96 -0.21 33.72
N GLY A 749 23.82 0.81 33.87
CA GLY A 749 24.95 1.06 32.97
C GLY A 749 24.55 1.59 31.59
N THR A 750 23.33 2.10 31.41
CA THR A 750 22.87 2.74 30.17
C THR A 750 22.81 4.25 30.31
N THR A 751 22.95 4.95 29.20
CA THR A 751 22.49 6.34 29.06
C THR A 751 21.04 6.30 28.54
N CYS A 752 20.26 7.32 28.92
CA CYS A 752 18.87 7.43 28.50
C CYS A 752 18.64 8.80 27.85
N ARG A 753 18.08 8.79 26.62
CA ARG A 753 17.61 9.98 25.93
C ARG A 753 16.20 9.76 25.40
N ILE A 754 15.46 10.84 25.17
CA ILE A 754 14.16 10.84 24.56
C ILE A 754 14.24 11.74 23.34
N GLU A 755 13.85 11.21 22.20
CA GLU A 755 13.78 11.90 20.93
C GLU A 755 12.31 11.99 20.48
N HIS A 756 12.01 13.00 19.69
CA HIS A 756 10.67 13.21 19.14
C HIS A 756 10.76 13.17 17.63
N HIS A 757 9.86 12.46 16.99
CA HIS A 757 9.79 12.44 15.53
C HIS A 757 8.33 12.47 15.06
N LEU A 758 8.13 12.94 13.83
CA LEU A 758 6.83 12.98 13.20
C LEU A 758 6.54 11.64 12.54
N CYS A 759 5.44 11.01 12.95
CA CYS A 759 4.93 9.82 12.28
C CYS A 759 4.21 10.19 10.98
N TRP A 760 4.04 9.22 10.06
CA TRP A 760 3.27 9.38 8.84
C TRP A 760 1.82 9.86 9.08
N THR A 761 1.26 9.60 10.25
CA THR A 761 -0.07 10.10 10.65
C THR A 761 -0.09 11.60 11.00
N GLY A 762 1.06 12.26 11.02
CA GLY A 762 1.19 13.64 11.48
C GLY A 762 1.24 13.80 13.01
N LYS A 763 1.27 12.70 13.76
CA LYS A 763 1.42 12.71 15.22
C LYS A 763 2.88 12.60 15.63
N ILE A 764 3.21 13.17 16.79
CA ILE A 764 4.54 13.05 17.39
C ILE A 764 4.67 11.71 18.12
N VAL A 765 5.73 11.00 17.82
CA VAL A 765 6.16 9.79 18.55
C VAL A 765 7.35 10.11 19.43
N ASN A 766 7.27 9.70 20.69
CA ASN A 766 8.37 9.73 21.63
C ASN A 766 9.18 8.46 21.49
N ARG A 767 10.43 8.57 21.07
CA ARG A 767 11.41 7.49 21.02
C ARG A 767 12.28 7.54 22.28
N ILE A 768 12.10 6.61 23.20
CA ILE A 768 12.89 6.44 24.40
C ILE A 768 14.03 5.49 24.04
N ILE A 769 15.27 5.92 24.30
CA ILE A 769 16.48 5.22 23.88
C ILE A 769 17.36 4.93 25.11
N PHE A 770 17.67 3.65 25.31
CA PHE A 770 18.66 3.22 26.29
C PHE A 770 19.91 2.72 25.56
N SER A 771 21.01 3.46 25.65
CA SER A 771 22.25 3.11 24.97
C SER A 771 23.26 2.52 25.98
N LYS A 772 23.92 1.43 25.58
CA LYS A 772 24.95 0.76 26.38
C LYS A 772 26.17 0.49 25.52
N LYS A 773 27.33 0.98 25.98
CA LYS A 773 28.63 0.67 25.37
C LYS A 773 29.14 -0.68 25.85
N GLY A 774 29.87 -1.36 25.00
CA GLY A 774 30.53 -2.63 25.32
C GLY A 774 30.14 -3.74 24.36
N GLN A 775 31.03 -4.72 24.24
CA GLN A 775 30.90 -5.81 23.28
C GLN A 775 29.90 -6.87 23.74
N THR A 776 29.88 -7.18 25.02
CA THR A 776 29.01 -8.22 25.58
C THR A 776 28.21 -7.67 26.76
N GLY A 777 27.01 -8.17 26.98
CA GLY A 777 26.23 -7.79 28.13
C GLY A 777 24.82 -8.31 28.16
N LYS A 778 24.19 -7.98 29.29
CA LYS A 778 22.72 -8.08 29.43
C LYS A 778 22.18 -6.67 29.67
N MET A 779 21.08 -6.37 28.97
CA MET A 779 20.29 -5.17 29.24
C MET A 779 18.92 -5.65 29.78
N GLU A 780 18.60 -5.26 30.98
CA GLU A 780 17.37 -5.64 31.64
C GLU A 780 16.47 -4.41 31.84
N THR A 781 15.37 -4.37 31.09
CA THR A 781 14.37 -3.30 31.14
C THR A 781 13.17 -3.79 31.96
N LYS A 782 12.96 -3.24 33.13
CA LYS A 782 11.84 -3.56 34.02
C LYS A 782 10.71 -2.56 33.82
N VAL A 783 9.53 -3.07 33.61
CA VAL A 783 8.31 -2.27 33.43
C VAL A 783 7.30 -2.64 34.50
N THR A 784 6.70 -1.64 35.14
CA THR A 784 5.60 -1.81 36.07
C THR A 784 4.38 -1.07 35.55
N PHE A 785 3.27 -1.80 35.36
CA PHE A 785 1.97 -1.26 34.95
C PHE A 785 1.11 -0.96 36.18
N LYS A 786 0.45 0.19 36.18
CA LYS A 786 -0.44 0.65 37.24
C LYS A 786 -1.68 1.28 36.65
N LEU A 787 -2.83 1.01 37.26
CA LEU A 787 -4.06 1.77 36.96
C LEU A 787 -3.98 3.13 37.65
N LYS A 788 -4.50 4.16 37.01
CA LYS A 788 -4.79 5.44 37.66
C LYS A 788 -6.06 5.31 38.51
N ASN A 789 -6.04 5.85 39.69
CA ASN A 789 -7.18 5.90 40.58
C ASN A 789 -8.27 6.87 40.06
#